data_7bb112e28ba2ac790cd39e700911cda1
#
_entry.id   7bb112e28ba2ac790cd39e700911cda1
#
_cell.length_a   1.000
_cell.length_b   1.000
_cell.length_c   1.000
_cell.angle_alpha   90.00
_cell.angle_beta   90.00
_cell.angle_gamma   90.00
#
_symmetry.space_group_name_H-M   'P 1'
#
loop_
_entity.id
_entity.type
_entity.pdbx_description
1 polymer ?
#
loop_
_entity_poly.entity_id
_entity_poly.type
_entity_poly.pdbx_seq_one_letter_code
_entity_poly.pdbx_strand_id
1 'polypeptide(L)'
;MNLSNIIKENNLETLFFEGNYGIEKEGLRTTNKEKLAMTDHPKSLGSRMYHPYLHTDFSEAQPEIVTPPAPSIKEALNWLEALHDVLHRSMNPDEYLWPSSMPNVLPVEKEIPIIRYEDSQAIEYREELAERYGKKLQTISGIHLNFSFSDLFISESYHYQNDFKNLKDYQNNLYMKLVANFLKHEWLLIYLFGASPYADNSFYKSKVAKDLKIPSDYIRSIRNSLFGYHNDEKVKVSYESLEKYIADIDYFVEKDYLSEDREFYGNARLRGKGSQFSDMLKSGIDYVEFRSIDLNPMDRIGLSANQLEFYHLFIMCMVWMNKKASNKEIEEGQNRNIEIAHENPFEQTKYYEEGLAILDLIEEMVESLDLEKNYEKLFEDLREEIKNPEKSLSAQIAKRIDEKGYLNHGRELGLDYKKYSVSAPYLLNGFEDMELSTQLLIYDALRLGIKTEVLDRYDQFLRLSYNGQVEYIRNGNMTSKDTTISHFIMENKTVTKKILAEDGISVPGGGEYHSLDQAIANYEKYQHQAIVIKPKSTNYGIGISVFKNSASKNSFTEALEIAFKEDDTVLIEEFIVGTEYRFFVLDDEVEAILLRIPANVVGDGHSTIGELIDKKNENPLRGEKHRKPMGLLQKGQIEKLMLEEQGYDFNSIPAKNNCIYLRENSNISTGGDSIDFTDQMHESYHRRAVEIAKSLDVKVTGIDLIIPDYEKESTKNQPGYTCIEANFNPAMSMHTFVTEGKGQALTPKILSMVFKGLKSV
;
A
#
# COMPACT_ATOMS: atom_id res chain seq x y z
N MET A 1 -13.55 0.26 41.05
CA MET A 1 -12.79 1.53 40.94
C MET A 1 -13.11 2.13 39.55
N ASN A 2 -13.18 3.47 39.45
CA ASN A 2 -13.44 4.09 38.15
C ASN A 2 -12.25 3.87 37.21
N LEU A 3 -12.50 3.53 35.92
CA LEU A 3 -11.45 3.24 34.95
C LEU A 3 -10.46 4.41 34.78
N SER A 4 -10.95 5.65 34.74
CA SER A 4 -10.08 6.82 34.64
C SER A 4 -9.07 6.94 35.81
N ASN A 5 -9.49 6.57 37.04
CA ASN A 5 -8.59 6.55 38.17
C ASN A 5 -7.56 5.40 38.05
N ILE A 6 -8.02 4.23 37.61
CA ILE A 6 -7.11 3.08 37.39
C ILE A 6 -6.01 3.45 36.40
N ILE A 7 -6.37 4.08 35.27
CA ILE A 7 -5.42 4.50 34.24
C ILE A 7 -4.38 5.45 34.84
N LYS A 8 -4.83 6.51 35.52
CA LYS A 8 -3.93 7.55 36.06
C LYS A 8 -3.07 7.04 37.23
N GLU A 9 -3.65 6.28 38.16
CA GLU A 9 -2.93 5.82 39.38
C GLU A 9 -1.90 4.73 39.07
N ASN A 10 -1.98 4.07 37.91
CA ASN A 10 -1.14 2.93 37.52
C ASN A 10 -0.30 3.15 36.27
N ASN A 11 -0.23 4.39 35.76
CA ASN A 11 0.53 4.77 34.55
C ASN A 11 0.17 3.93 33.31
N LEU A 12 -1.13 3.75 33.06
CA LEU A 12 -1.64 2.99 31.93
C LEU A 12 -2.06 3.89 30.74
N GLU A 13 -1.72 5.19 30.74
CA GLU A 13 -2.15 6.17 29.77
C GLU A 13 -1.78 5.75 28.33
N THR A 14 -0.52 5.39 28.11
CA THR A 14 -0.03 4.93 26.81
C THR A 14 -0.79 3.69 26.34
N LEU A 15 -0.92 2.68 27.21
CA LEU A 15 -1.61 1.44 26.90
C LEU A 15 -3.11 1.66 26.59
N PHE A 16 -3.74 2.62 27.29
CA PHE A 16 -5.14 2.98 27.04
C PHE A 16 -5.35 3.53 25.65
N PHE A 17 -4.38 4.28 25.11
CA PHE A 17 -4.43 4.83 23.75
C PHE A 17 -3.96 3.85 22.67
N GLU A 18 -3.38 2.73 23.03
CA GLU A 18 -3.03 1.66 22.10
C GLU A 18 -4.26 0.84 21.72
N GLY A 19 -4.33 0.43 20.45
CA GLY A 19 -5.40 -0.40 19.96
C GLY A 19 -5.08 -0.95 18.58
N ASN A 20 -5.97 -1.82 18.09
CA ASN A 20 -5.91 -2.29 16.72
C ASN A 20 -7.07 -1.67 15.92
N TYR A 21 -6.74 -1.26 14.69
CA TYR A 21 -7.66 -0.58 13.78
C TYR A 21 -7.79 -1.39 12.51
N GLY A 22 -9.00 -1.76 12.14
CA GLY A 22 -9.33 -2.31 10.83
C GLY A 22 -10.29 -1.37 10.11
N ILE A 23 -10.14 -1.22 8.81
CA ILE A 23 -11.01 -0.38 8.00
C ILE A 23 -11.62 -1.26 6.90
N GLU A 24 -12.95 -1.25 6.81
CA GLU A 24 -13.70 -1.82 5.69
C GLU A 24 -14.27 -0.65 4.90
N LYS A 25 -13.96 -0.55 3.62
CA LYS A 25 -14.45 0.54 2.78
C LYS A 25 -15.14 -0.01 1.56
N GLU A 26 -16.39 0.30 1.42
CA GLU A 26 -17.20 0.04 0.25
C GLU A 26 -17.04 1.17 -0.79
N GLY A 27 -17.34 0.88 -2.05
CA GLY A 27 -17.40 1.89 -3.10
C GLY A 27 -17.95 1.32 -4.39
N LEU A 28 -18.60 2.17 -5.21
CA LEU A 28 -19.17 1.73 -6.48
C LEU A 28 -18.18 1.92 -7.64
N ARG A 29 -17.97 0.88 -8.44
CA ARG A 29 -17.32 1.03 -9.75
C ARG A 29 -18.27 1.75 -10.69
N THR A 30 -17.79 2.84 -11.26
CA THR A 30 -18.55 3.75 -12.10
C THR A 30 -17.83 3.93 -13.41
N THR A 31 -18.57 3.98 -14.53
CA THR A 31 -18.02 4.24 -15.85
C THR A 31 -17.75 5.74 -16.08
N ASN A 32 -16.94 6.08 -17.08
CA ASN A 32 -16.71 7.47 -17.48
C ASN A 32 -17.97 8.25 -17.91
N LYS A 33 -19.14 7.55 -17.97
CA LYS A 33 -20.47 8.12 -18.28
C LYS A 33 -21.34 8.25 -17.03
N GLU A 34 -20.75 8.29 -15.85
CA GLU A 34 -21.41 8.40 -14.52
C GLU A 34 -22.47 7.31 -14.26
N LYS A 35 -22.35 6.14 -14.90
CA LYS A 35 -23.25 4.99 -14.70
C LYS A 35 -22.57 3.90 -13.90
N LEU A 36 -23.38 3.14 -13.16
CA LEU A 36 -22.92 1.95 -12.48
C LEU A 36 -22.20 1.00 -13.47
N ALA A 37 -21.03 0.49 -13.11
CA ALA A 37 -20.31 -0.48 -13.92
C ALA A 37 -21.07 -1.83 -13.94
N MET A 38 -21.22 -2.40 -15.12
CA MET A 38 -21.93 -3.68 -15.32
C MET A 38 -20.97 -4.84 -15.60
N THR A 39 -19.68 -4.55 -15.55
CA THR A 39 -18.59 -5.50 -15.79
C THR A 39 -18.37 -6.40 -14.57
N ASP A 40 -17.74 -7.55 -14.79
CA ASP A 40 -17.34 -8.45 -13.71
C ASP A 40 -16.24 -7.85 -12.84
N HIS A 41 -16.07 -8.40 -11.65
CA HIS A 41 -14.93 -8.13 -10.76
C HIS A 41 -13.61 -8.34 -11.53
N PRO A 42 -12.59 -7.46 -11.32
CA PRO A 42 -11.34 -7.56 -12.07
C PRO A 42 -10.67 -8.93 -11.90
N LYS A 43 -10.48 -9.65 -12.99
CA LYS A 43 -9.90 -11.01 -12.97
C LYS A 43 -8.49 -11.05 -12.38
N SER A 44 -7.73 -9.98 -12.51
CA SER A 44 -6.39 -9.84 -11.95
C SER A 44 -6.33 -9.91 -10.42
N LEU A 45 -7.46 -9.68 -9.73
CA LEU A 45 -7.60 -9.80 -8.28
C LEU A 45 -7.92 -11.23 -7.81
N GLY A 46 -8.06 -12.18 -8.72
CA GLY A 46 -8.39 -13.56 -8.37
C GLY A 46 -9.82 -13.74 -7.84
N SER A 47 -9.98 -14.64 -6.86
CA SER A 47 -11.29 -14.95 -6.30
C SER A 47 -11.72 -13.94 -5.23
N ARG A 48 -12.69 -13.12 -5.53
CA ARG A 48 -13.32 -12.17 -4.60
C ARG A 48 -13.91 -12.82 -3.33
N MET A 49 -14.21 -14.09 -3.35
CA MET A 49 -14.75 -14.82 -2.19
C MET A 49 -13.67 -15.17 -1.16
N TYR A 50 -12.45 -15.45 -1.62
CA TYR A 50 -11.35 -15.90 -0.78
C TYR A 50 -10.20 -14.89 -0.69
N HIS A 51 -10.34 -13.75 -1.36
CA HIS A 51 -9.35 -12.68 -1.27
C HIS A 51 -9.37 -12.06 0.14
N PRO A 52 -8.22 -11.92 0.84
CA PRO A 52 -8.22 -11.45 2.23
C PRO A 52 -8.52 -9.95 2.37
N TYR A 53 -8.45 -9.16 1.28
CA TYR A 53 -8.49 -7.70 1.34
C TYR A 53 -9.47 -7.05 0.36
N LEU A 54 -9.79 -7.69 -0.76
CA LEU A 54 -10.59 -7.10 -1.84
C LEU A 54 -11.78 -8.00 -2.15
N HIS A 55 -12.88 -7.70 -1.53
CA HIS A 55 -14.13 -8.42 -1.64
C HIS A 55 -15.08 -7.75 -2.63
N THR A 56 -16.26 -8.29 -2.75
CA THR A 56 -17.43 -7.65 -3.37
C THR A 56 -18.55 -7.75 -2.36
N ASP A 57 -19.19 -6.64 -2.00
CA ASP A 57 -20.26 -6.64 -1.01
C ASP A 57 -21.57 -7.18 -1.58
N PHE A 58 -22.56 -6.34 -1.84
CA PHE A 58 -23.85 -6.75 -2.38
C PHE A 58 -23.86 -6.83 -3.90
N SER A 59 -23.46 -5.74 -4.55
CA SER A 59 -23.49 -5.63 -6.01
C SER A 59 -22.14 -6.04 -6.60
N GLU A 60 -22.17 -6.69 -7.77
CA GLU A 60 -20.97 -6.96 -8.57
C GLU A 60 -20.13 -5.70 -8.87
N ALA A 61 -20.78 -4.53 -8.86
CA ALA A 61 -20.15 -3.24 -9.03
C ALA A 61 -19.63 -2.62 -7.73
N GLN A 62 -19.77 -3.29 -6.58
CA GLN A 62 -19.47 -2.73 -5.27
C GLN A 62 -18.29 -3.48 -4.62
N PRO A 63 -17.04 -3.16 -5.01
CA PRO A 63 -15.88 -3.66 -4.30
C PRO A 63 -15.85 -3.13 -2.87
N GLU A 64 -15.36 -3.99 -1.99
CA GLU A 64 -15.11 -3.72 -0.59
C GLU A 64 -13.63 -3.94 -0.29
N ILE A 65 -12.98 -2.94 0.25
CA ILE A 65 -11.59 -2.96 0.69
C ILE A 65 -11.57 -3.25 2.18
N VAL A 66 -10.87 -4.31 2.60
CA VAL A 66 -10.72 -4.70 4.00
C VAL A 66 -9.24 -4.67 4.36
N THR A 67 -8.84 -3.75 5.26
CA THR A 67 -7.45 -3.68 5.70
C THR A 67 -7.15 -4.78 6.72
N PRO A 68 -5.90 -5.25 6.86
CA PRO A 68 -5.51 -6.02 8.03
C PRO A 68 -5.64 -5.16 9.30
N PRO A 69 -5.83 -5.77 10.49
CA PRO A 69 -5.73 -5.06 11.75
C PRO A 69 -4.34 -4.41 11.88
N ALA A 70 -4.32 -3.12 12.17
CA ALA A 70 -3.11 -2.32 12.27
C ALA A 70 -2.95 -1.73 13.68
N PRO A 71 -1.72 -1.66 14.23
CA PRO A 71 -1.48 -1.21 15.59
C PRO A 71 -1.58 0.32 15.76
N SER A 72 -1.83 1.06 14.70
CA SER A 72 -1.98 2.51 14.72
C SER A 72 -2.89 3.00 13.59
N ILE A 73 -3.45 4.19 13.78
CA ILE A 73 -4.24 4.91 12.77
C ILE A 73 -3.44 5.12 11.48
N LYS A 74 -2.19 5.54 11.61
CA LYS A 74 -1.31 5.77 10.47
C LYS A 74 -1.11 4.49 9.65
N GLU A 75 -0.87 3.37 10.31
CA GLU A 75 -0.66 2.09 9.61
C GLU A 75 -1.95 1.58 8.96
N ALA A 76 -3.12 1.76 9.62
CA ALA A 76 -4.43 1.43 9.02
C ALA A 76 -4.69 2.24 7.74
N LEU A 77 -4.38 3.54 7.74
CA LEU A 77 -4.49 4.40 6.56
C LEU A 77 -3.48 4.02 5.48
N ASN A 78 -2.24 3.67 5.83
CA ASN A 78 -1.24 3.18 4.88
C ASN A 78 -1.74 1.93 4.13
N TRP A 79 -2.33 0.97 4.85
CA TRP A 79 -2.94 -0.20 4.23
C TRP A 79 -4.12 0.14 3.33
N LEU A 80 -4.98 1.06 3.75
CA LEU A 80 -6.11 1.52 2.94
C LEU A 80 -5.63 2.17 1.64
N GLU A 81 -4.60 3.00 1.70
CA GLU A 81 -3.97 3.63 0.52
C GLU A 81 -3.41 2.60 -0.46
N ALA A 82 -2.64 1.62 0.05
CA ALA A 82 -2.06 0.57 -0.78
C ALA A 82 -3.15 -0.28 -1.47
N LEU A 83 -4.19 -0.65 -0.75
CA LEU A 83 -5.31 -1.43 -1.32
C LEU A 83 -6.12 -0.62 -2.33
N HIS A 84 -6.25 0.69 -2.15
CA HIS A 84 -6.79 1.60 -3.17
C HIS A 84 -5.97 1.57 -4.46
N ASP A 85 -4.64 1.62 -4.36
CA ASP A 85 -3.77 1.52 -5.53
C ASP A 85 -3.95 0.19 -6.26
N VAL A 86 -3.98 -0.93 -5.52
CA VAL A 86 -4.21 -2.25 -6.10
C VAL A 86 -5.55 -2.32 -6.83
N LEU A 87 -6.62 -1.82 -6.21
CA LEU A 87 -7.96 -1.82 -6.80
C LEU A 87 -8.02 -0.92 -8.05
N HIS A 88 -7.57 0.34 -7.96
CA HIS A 88 -7.59 1.29 -9.07
C HIS A 88 -6.79 0.81 -10.29
N ARG A 89 -5.62 0.19 -10.07
CA ARG A 89 -4.77 -0.37 -11.16
C ARG A 89 -5.33 -1.65 -11.74
N SER A 90 -6.23 -2.35 -11.02
CA SER A 90 -6.87 -3.58 -11.47
C SER A 90 -8.19 -3.36 -12.21
N MET A 91 -8.83 -2.21 -12.04
CA MET A 91 -10.09 -1.87 -12.72
C MET A 91 -9.90 -1.60 -14.21
N ASN A 92 -10.98 -1.75 -14.99
CA ASN A 92 -10.97 -1.37 -16.40
C ASN A 92 -10.55 0.10 -16.60
N PRO A 93 -9.89 0.43 -17.73
CA PRO A 93 -9.40 1.80 -17.98
C PRO A 93 -10.49 2.87 -17.94
N ASP A 94 -11.71 2.56 -18.34
CA ASP A 94 -12.87 3.46 -18.40
C ASP A 94 -13.74 3.44 -17.12
N GLU A 95 -13.30 2.75 -16.07
CA GLU A 95 -13.96 2.71 -14.75
C GLU A 95 -13.16 3.46 -13.70
N TYR A 96 -13.85 4.00 -12.69
CA TYR A 96 -13.28 4.60 -11.49
C TYR A 96 -14.18 4.29 -10.29
N LEU A 97 -13.67 4.48 -9.04
CA LEU A 97 -14.48 4.38 -7.83
C LEU A 97 -15.25 5.68 -7.62
N TRP A 98 -16.55 5.55 -7.38
CA TRP A 98 -17.40 6.66 -6.99
C TRP A 98 -17.02 7.14 -5.58
N PRO A 99 -16.72 8.43 -5.38
CA PRO A 99 -16.12 8.89 -4.12
C PRO A 99 -17.12 9.15 -2.99
N SER A 100 -18.43 9.12 -3.27
CA SER A 100 -19.49 9.47 -2.31
C SER A 100 -20.25 8.24 -1.83
N SER A 101 -20.80 8.31 -0.59
CA SER A 101 -21.64 7.25 -0.03
C SER A 101 -22.91 7.01 -0.82
N MET A 102 -23.57 8.08 -1.27
CA MET A 102 -24.75 7.93 -2.11
C MET A 102 -24.34 7.61 -3.54
N PRO A 103 -25.08 6.69 -4.20
CA PRO A 103 -24.69 6.20 -5.52
C PRO A 103 -24.77 7.28 -6.60
N ASN A 104 -24.03 7.04 -7.70
CA ASN A 104 -24.18 7.72 -8.98
C ASN A 104 -25.55 7.41 -9.62
N VAL A 105 -25.72 7.62 -10.92
CA VAL A 105 -26.95 7.28 -11.64
C VAL A 105 -27.16 5.76 -11.63
N LEU A 106 -28.22 5.32 -10.94
CA LEU A 106 -28.59 3.92 -10.89
C LEU A 106 -29.52 3.53 -12.04
N PRO A 107 -29.36 2.33 -12.60
CA PRO A 107 -30.31 1.76 -13.54
C PRO A 107 -31.63 1.41 -12.84
N VAL A 108 -32.60 0.89 -13.59
CA VAL A 108 -33.81 0.30 -12.98
C VAL A 108 -33.41 -0.87 -12.09
N GLU A 109 -34.10 -1.04 -10.97
CA GLU A 109 -33.68 -1.92 -9.87
C GLU A 109 -33.36 -3.36 -10.29
N LYS A 110 -34.13 -3.92 -11.23
CA LYS A 110 -33.89 -5.27 -11.75
C LYS A 110 -32.56 -5.42 -12.50
N GLU A 111 -31.99 -4.34 -13.00
CA GLU A 111 -30.74 -4.34 -13.77
C GLU A 111 -29.49 -4.18 -12.87
N ILE A 112 -29.67 -3.81 -11.60
CA ILE A 112 -28.55 -3.75 -10.66
C ILE A 112 -28.04 -5.18 -10.44
N PRO A 113 -26.74 -5.45 -10.80
CA PRO A 113 -26.20 -6.79 -10.71
C PRO A 113 -25.97 -7.16 -9.23
N ILE A 114 -26.46 -8.31 -8.82
CA ILE A 114 -26.04 -8.96 -7.57
C ILE A 114 -24.71 -9.62 -7.83
N ILE A 115 -23.93 -9.83 -6.76
CA ILE A 115 -22.65 -10.53 -6.79
C ILE A 115 -22.76 -11.87 -7.52
N ARG A 116 -21.73 -12.23 -8.28
CA ARG A 116 -21.64 -13.47 -9.06
C ARG A 116 -20.63 -14.43 -8.43
N TYR A 117 -20.98 -14.95 -7.25
CA TYR A 117 -20.19 -15.97 -6.59
C TYR A 117 -20.44 -17.37 -7.18
N GLU A 118 -19.52 -18.30 -6.94
CA GLU A 118 -19.74 -19.73 -7.20
C GLU A 118 -20.57 -20.38 -6.10
N ASP A 119 -20.70 -19.76 -4.93
CA ASP A 119 -21.47 -20.21 -3.78
C ASP A 119 -22.92 -19.76 -3.88
N SER A 120 -23.84 -20.72 -4.03
CA SER A 120 -25.29 -20.46 -4.13
C SER A 120 -25.87 -19.85 -2.86
N GLN A 121 -25.40 -20.23 -1.66
CA GLN A 121 -25.94 -19.72 -0.39
C GLN A 121 -25.64 -18.21 -0.25
N ALA A 122 -24.43 -17.78 -0.67
CA ALA A 122 -24.08 -16.38 -0.64
C ALA A 122 -24.90 -15.54 -1.64
N ILE A 123 -25.34 -16.12 -2.75
CA ILE A 123 -26.24 -15.47 -3.72
C ILE A 123 -27.66 -15.41 -3.16
N GLU A 124 -28.21 -16.54 -2.66
CA GLU A 124 -29.55 -16.64 -2.08
C GLU A 124 -29.78 -15.61 -0.97
N TYR A 125 -28.82 -15.45 -0.08
CA TYR A 125 -28.89 -14.41 0.98
C TYR A 125 -29.03 -12.99 0.40
N ARG A 126 -28.26 -12.65 -0.66
CA ARG A 126 -28.36 -11.33 -1.29
C ARG A 126 -29.65 -11.13 -2.09
N GLU A 127 -30.19 -12.18 -2.67
CA GLU A 127 -31.52 -12.15 -3.30
C GLU A 127 -32.61 -11.88 -2.26
N GLU A 128 -32.50 -12.45 -1.08
CA GLU A 128 -33.43 -12.19 0.04
C GLU A 128 -33.31 -10.74 0.53
N LEU A 129 -32.09 -10.21 0.70
CA LEU A 129 -31.89 -8.79 1.01
C LEU A 129 -32.48 -7.87 -0.06
N ALA A 130 -32.29 -8.23 -1.34
CA ALA A 130 -32.88 -7.49 -2.47
C ALA A 130 -34.40 -7.51 -2.46
N GLU A 131 -35.01 -8.62 -2.07
CA GLU A 131 -36.47 -8.74 -1.93
C GLU A 131 -36.97 -7.92 -0.73
N ARG A 132 -36.30 -7.98 0.41
CA ARG A 132 -36.71 -7.30 1.66
C ARG A 132 -36.53 -5.79 1.58
N TYR A 133 -35.34 -5.30 1.17
CA TYR A 133 -34.97 -3.90 1.23
C TYR A 133 -34.88 -3.21 -0.14
N GLY A 134 -34.78 -3.96 -1.22
CA GLY A 134 -34.53 -3.45 -2.58
C GLY A 134 -33.04 -3.28 -2.90
N LYS A 135 -32.67 -3.51 -4.16
CA LYS A 135 -31.27 -3.45 -4.62
C LYS A 135 -30.65 -2.07 -4.56
N LYS A 136 -31.46 -1.01 -4.69
CA LYS A 136 -30.95 0.38 -4.68
C LYS A 136 -30.45 0.78 -3.31
N LEU A 137 -31.10 0.37 -2.23
CA LEU A 137 -30.61 0.61 -0.88
C LEU A 137 -29.23 -0.02 -0.68
N GLN A 138 -29.06 -1.25 -1.19
CA GLN A 138 -27.81 -2.00 -1.08
C GLN A 138 -26.63 -1.39 -1.87
N THR A 139 -26.85 -0.33 -2.68
CA THR A 139 -25.77 0.41 -3.37
C THR A 139 -25.23 1.59 -2.59
N ILE A 140 -25.75 1.86 -1.41
CA ILE A 140 -25.13 2.84 -0.50
C ILE A 140 -23.79 2.29 -0.05
N SER A 141 -22.75 3.11 -0.06
CA SER A 141 -21.41 2.75 0.37
C SER A 141 -21.02 3.50 1.62
N GLY A 142 -20.17 2.91 2.45
CA GLY A 142 -19.69 3.52 3.68
C GLY A 142 -18.31 3.01 4.09
N ILE A 143 -17.90 3.44 5.28
CA ILE A 143 -16.72 2.94 5.95
C ILE A 143 -17.15 2.31 7.28
N HIS A 144 -16.63 1.13 7.55
CA HIS A 144 -16.70 0.51 8.87
C HIS A 144 -15.31 0.60 9.52
N LEU A 145 -15.30 1.08 10.76
CA LEU A 145 -14.09 1.13 11.58
C LEU A 145 -14.17 0.02 12.62
N ASN A 146 -13.28 -0.94 12.53
CA ASN A 146 -13.09 -1.99 13.51
C ASN A 146 -12.05 -1.53 14.53
N PHE A 147 -12.38 -1.60 15.82
CA PHE A 147 -11.50 -1.19 16.89
C PHE A 147 -11.46 -2.23 18.01
N SER A 148 -10.25 -2.56 18.48
CA SER A 148 -10.03 -3.32 19.71
C SER A 148 -8.95 -2.67 20.56
N PHE A 149 -9.11 -2.74 21.90
CA PHE A 149 -8.02 -2.46 22.81
C PHE A 149 -6.91 -3.49 22.67
N SER A 150 -5.69 -3.13 23.07
CA SER A 150 -4.60 -4.09 23.19
C SER A 150 -4.88 -5.10 24.30
N ASP A 151 -4.49 -6.37 24.09
CA ASP A 151 -4.62 -7.40 25.12
C ASP A 151 -3.88 -7.01 26.40
N LEU A 152 -2.78 -6.27 26.25
CA LEU A 152 -1.99 -5.78 27.37
C LEU A 152 -2.76 -4.75 28.19
N PHE A 153 -3.42 -3.77 27.56
CA PHE A 153 -4.27 -2.82 28.28
C PHE A 153 -5.38 -3.52 29.06
N ILE A 154 -6.08 -4.47 28.40
CA ILE A 154 -7.18 -5.21 29.04
C ILE A 154 -6.67 -6.00 30.26
N SER A 155 -5.53 -6.70 30.12
CA SER A 155 -4.97 -7.50 31.22
C SER A 155 -4.46 -6.65 32.36
N GLU A 156 -3.70 -5.58 32.08
CA GLU A 156 -3.16 -4.70 33.11
C GLU A 156 -4.25 -3.94 33.86
N SER A 157 -5.23 -3.36 33.14
CA SER A 157 -6.34 -2.66 33.79
C SER A 157 -7.24 -3.59 34.62
N TYR A 158 -7.38 -4.86 34.23
CA TYR A 158 -8.14 -5.86 34.98
C TYR A 158 -7.50 -6.15 36.35
N HIS A 159 -6.18 -6.14 36.48
CA HIS A 159 -5.47 -6.40 37.78
C HIS A 159 -5.94 -5.46 38.90
N TYR A 160 -6.43 -4.29 38.56
CA TYR A 160 -6.93 -3.29 39.54
C TYR A 160 -8.44 -3.31 39.72
N GLN A 161 -9.14 -4.30 39.12
CA GLN A 161 -10.60 -4.46 39.18
C GLN A 161 -10.95 -5.62 40.13
N ASN A 162 -11.87 -5.35 41.11
CA ASN A 162 -12.33 -6.37 42.03
C ASN A 162 -13.79 -6.82 41.77
N ASP A 163 -14.49 -6.18 40.84
CA ASP A 163 -15.92 -6.35 40.66
C ASP A 163 -16.27 -7.40 39.60
N PHE A 164 -15.27 -7.95 38.89
CA PHE A 164 -15.46 -8.90 37.81
C PHE A 164 -14.95 -10.31 38.15
N LYS A 165 -15.68 -11.32 37.72
CA LYS A 165 -15.37 -12.73 38.02
C LYS A 165 -14.07 -13.21 37.33
N ASN A 166 -13.81 -12.70 36.12
CA ASN A 166 -12.68 -13.07 35.28
C ASN A 166 -12.40 -11.97 34.24
N LEU A 167 -11.28 -12.09 33.53
CA LEU A 167 -10.85 -11.16 32.50
C LEU A 167 -11.88 -10.97 31.38
N LYS A 168 -12.53 -12.05 30.95
CA LYS A 168 -13.56 -12.01 29.89
C LYS A 168 -14.77 -11.18 30.31
N ASP A 169 -15.26 -11.33 31.53
CA ASP A 169 -16.38 -10.54 32.05
C ASP A 169 -16.03 -9.05 32.10
N TYR A 170 -14.78 -8.73 32.49
CA TYR A 170 -14.28 -7.36 32.46
C TYR A 170 -14.21 -6.81 31.04
N GLN A 171 -13.61 -7.54 30.10
CA GLN A 171 -13.52 -7.18 28.69
C GLN A 171 -14.89 -6.95 28.07
N ASN A 172 -15.84 -7.86 28.28
CA ASN A 172 -17.21 -7.70 27.81
C ASN A 172 -17.85 -6.42 28.36
N ASN A 173 -17.67 -6.14 29.65
CA ASN A 173 -18.22 -4.94 30.29
C ASN A 173 -17.61 -3.66 29.68
N LEU A 174 -16.30 -3.66 29.41
CA LEU A 174 -15.60 -2.55 28.79
C LEU A 174 -16.19 -2.22 27.41
N TYR A 175 -16.34 -3.21 26.53
CA TYR A 175 -16.92 -3.04 25.20
C TYR A 175 -18.41 -2.72 25.25
N MET A 176 -19.19 -3.33 26.13
CA MET A 176 -20.60 -2.98 26.33
C MET A 176 -20.79 -1.53 26.77
N LYS A 177 -19.88 -1.01 27.63
CA LYS A 177 -19.89 0.41 28.01
C LYS A 177 -19.52 1.32 26.86
N LEU A 178 -18.48 0.95 26.10
CA LEU A 178 -18.06 1.67 24.90
C LEU A 178 -19.25 1.84 23.94
N VAL A 179 -19.88 0.73 23.54
CA VAL A 179 -20.97 0.75 22.56
C VAL A 179 -22.18 1.55 23.07
N ALA A 180 -22.56 1.36 24.35
CA ALA A 180 -23.68 2.09 24.93
C ALA A 180 -23.48 3.61 24.91
N ASN A 181 -22.31 4.08 25.31
CA ASN A 181 -21.99 5.50 25.31
C ASN A 181 -21.78 6.04 23.89
N PHE A 182 -21.17 5.24 23.00
CA PHE A 182 -21.03 5.60 21.58
C PHE A 182 -22.41 5.87 20.95
N LEU A 183 -23.34 4.95 21.05
CA LEU A 183 -24.68 5.08 20.46
C LEU A 183 -25.48 6.26 21.04
N LYS A 184 -25.25 6.61 22.30
CA LYS A 184 -25.85 7.82 22.92
C LYS A 184 -25.33 9.11 22.31
N HIS A 185 -24.02 9.18 21.99
CA HIS A 185 -23.34 10.41 21.60
C HIS A 185 -22.90 10.47 20.13
N GLU A 186 -23.13 9.42 19.35
CA GLU A 186 -22.76 9.28 17.94
C GLU A 186 -23.27 10.42 17.05
N TRP A 187 -24.38 11.04 17.40
CA TRP A 187 -24.95 12.17 16.68
C TRP A 187 -23.94 13.31 16.42
N LEU A 188 -22.97 13.50 17.34
CA LEU A 188 -21.90 14.49 17.16
C LEU A 188 -20.99 14.14 15.98
N LEU A 189 -20.68 12.85 15.79
CA LEU A 189 -19.89 12.38 14.64
C LEU A 189 -20.64 12.59 13.33
N ILE A 190 -21.96 12.38 13.30
CA ILE A 190 -22.80 12.63 12.13
C ILE A 190 -22.88 14.15 11.85
N TYR A 191 -22.97 14.98 12.89
CA TYR A 191 -22.95 16.43 12.75
C TYR A 191 -21.64 16.95 12.12
N LEU A 192 -20.49 16.48 12.61
CA LEU A 192 -19.17 16.91 12.16
C LEU A 192 -18.80 16.30 10.80
N PHE A 193 -19.03 15.02 10.62
CA PHE A 193 -18.47 14.25 9.53
C PHE A 193 -19.49 13.65 8.56
N GLY A 194 -20.78 13.97 8.69
CA GLY A 194 -21.77 13.63 7.68
C GLY A 194 -21.33 14.17 6.31
N ALA A 195 -21.28 13.29 5.30
CA ALA A 195 -20.68 13.61 4.01
C ALA A 195 -21.54 13.15 2.82
N SER A 196 -22.82 12.90 3.05
CA SER A 196 -23.77 12.49 1.99
C SER A 196 -24.98 13.42 1.92
N PRO A 197 -24.78 14.74 1.60
CA PRO A 197 -25.85 15.74 1.64
C PRO A 197 -26.85 15.63 0.50
N TYR A 198 -26.57 14.86 -0.53
CA TYR A 198 -27.38 14.74 -1.74
C TYR A 198 -27.34 13.31 -2.30
N ALA A 199 -28.43 12.91 -2.95
CA ALA A 199 -28.50 11.69 -3.74
C ALA A 199 -29.19 11.96 -5.08
N ASP A 200 -28.78 11.25 -6.14
CA ASP A 200 -29.42 11.33 -7.43
C ASP A 200 -30.88 10.84 -7.40
N ASN A 201 -31.73 11.44 -8.21
CA ASN A 201 -33.16 11.08 -8.27
C ASN A 201 -33.42 9.60 -8.62
N SER A 202 -32.45 8.92 -9.24
CA SER A 202 -32.57 7.48 -9.51
C SER A 202 -32.58 6.64 -8.23
N PHE A 203 -31.91 7.08 -7.16
CA PHE A 203 -31.89 6.43 -5.87
C PHE A 203 -33.28 6.46 -5.18
N TYR A 204 -33.93 7.60 -5.16
CA TYR A 204 -35.24 7.76 -4.50
C TYR A 204 -36.39 6.95 -5.14
N LYS A 205 -36.18 6.39 -6.31
CA LYS A 205 -37.11 5.41 -6.92
C LYS A 205 -36.88 4.00 -6.34
N SER A 206 -36.50 3.91 -5.09
CA SER A 206 -36.26 2.68 -4.33
C SER A 206 -37.50 2.25 -3.54
N LYS A 207 -37.49 1.01 -3.06
CA LYS A 207 -38.57 0.45 -2.24
C LYS A 207 -38.72 1.19 -0.90
N VAL A 208 -37.58 1.51 -0.26
CA VAL A 208 -37.56 2.20 1.06
C VAL A 208 -38.01 3.65 0.95
N ALA A 209 -37.58 4.37 -0.10
CA ALA A 209 -37.89 5.78 -0.26
C ALA A 209 -39.36 6.06 -0.68
N LYS A 210 -40.16 5.01 -1.04
CA LYS A 210 -41.47 5.17 -1.61
C LYS A 210 -42.47 5.89 -0.69
N ASP A 211 -42.38 5.67 0.62
CA ASP A 211 -43.29 6.21 1.63
C ASP A 211 -42.67 7.40 2.39
N LEU A 212 -41.46 7.80 2.04
CA LEU A 212 -40.73 8.91 2.66
C LEU A 212 -40.83 10.19 1.81
N LYS A 213 -40.92 11.34 2.46
CA LYS A 213 -40.87 12.64 1.79
C LYS A 213 -39.44 12.93 1.42
N ILE A 214 -39.12 12.94 0.11
CA ILE A 214 -37.80 13.28 -0.41
C ILE A 214 -37.40 14.69 0.08
N PRO A 215 -36.18 14.89 0.58
CA PRO A 215 -35.68 16.20 0.97
C PRO A 215 -35.77 17.19 -0.18
N SER A 216 -36.29 18.40 0.08
CA SER A 216 -36.32 19.50 -0.91
C SER A 216 -35.00 20.25 -0.98
N ASP A 217 -34.18 20.14 0.08
CA ASP A 217 -32.90 20.80 0.27
C ASP A 217 -31.82 19.78 0.68
N TYR A 218 -30.58 20.21 0.78
CA TYR A 218 -29.50 19.38 1.32
C TYR A 218 -29.78 18.99 2.77
N ILE A 219 -29.36 17.79 3.15
CA ILE A 219 -29.34 17.31 4.54
C ILE A 219 -27.92 16.88 4.90
N ARG A 220 -27.59 16.67 6.19
CA ARG A 220 -26.20 16.38 6.57
C ARG A 220 -25.73 15.00 6.06
N SER A 221 -26.56 13.97 6.19
CA SER A 221 -26.22 12.64 5.74
C SER A 221 -27.47 11.85 5.35
N ILE A 222 -27.65 11.60 4.05
CA ILE A 222 -28.72 10.73 3.54
C ILE A 222 -28.47 9.30 4.01
N ARG A 223 -27.20 8.84 4.03
CA ARG A 223 -26.86 7.49 4.47
C ARG A 223 -27.26 7.21 5.92
N ASN A 224 -27.13 8.19 6.82
CA ASN A 224 -27.48 8.06 8.24
C ASN A 224 -28.91 8.51 8.56
N SER A 225 -29.69 8.91 7.56
CA SER A 225 -31.09 9.32 7.67
C SER A 225 -32.05 8.13 7.52
N LEU A 226 -33.35 8.38 7.54
CA LEU A 226 -34.39 7.37 7.25
C LEU A 226 -34.30 6.78 5.83
N PHE A 227 -33.51 7.37 4.92
CA PHE A 227 -33.25 6.83 3.58
C PHE A 227 -32.10 5.81 3.54
N GLY A 228 -31.33 5.69 4.62
CA GLY A 228 -30.23 4.76 4.75
C GLY A 228 -30.62 3.40 5.34
N TYR A 229 -29.60 2.68 5.79
CA TYR A 229 -29.82 1.38 6.44
C TYR A 229 -30.35 1.55 7.86
N HIS A 230 -31.50 0.97 8.15
CA HIS A 230 -32.05 0.85 9.49
C HIS A 230 -32.87 -0.42 9.60
N ASN A 231 -32.95 -0.98 10.81
CA ASN A 231 -33.84 -2.09 11.10
C ASN A 231 -35.28 -1.61 11.20
N ASP A 232 -36.25 -2.56 11.14
CA ASP A 232 -37.64 -2.30 11.52
C ASP A 232 -37.66 -1.65 12.92
N GLU A 233 -38.54 -0.68 13.15
CA GLU A 233 -38.72 0.03 14.43
C GLU A 233 -38.95 -0.88 15.63
N LYS A 234 -39.41 -2.12 15.39
CA LYS A 234 -39.66 -3.14 16.41
C LYS A 234 -38.37 -3.83 16.86
N VAL A 235 -37.29 -3.76 16.06
CA VAL A 235 -35.99 -4.38 16.38
C VAL A 235 -35.25 -3.49 17.36
N LYS A 236 -35.51 -3.69 18.64
CA LYS A 236 -34.87 -2.95 19.75
C LYS A 236 -33.99 -3.90 20.55
N VAL A 237 -32.69 -3.77 20.43
CA VAL A 237 -31.69 -4.61 21.09
C VAL A 237 -31.16 -3.93 22.34
N SER A 238 -31.10 -4.67 23.45
CA SER A 238 -30.59 -4.18 24.73
C SER A 238 -29.08 -4.24 24.80
N TYR A 239 -28.48 -3.16 25.31
CA TYR A 239 -27.04 -3.08 25.58
C TYR A 239 -26.72 -3.21 27.08
N GLU A 240 -27.62 -3.76 27.90
CA GLU A 240 -27.40 -3.94 29.34
C GLU A 240 -26.33 -4.98 29.64
N SER A 241 -26.38 -6.13 28.93
CA SER A 241 -25.35 -7.18 29.03
C SER A 241 -25.22 -7.90 27.69
N LEU A 242 -24.10 -8.62 27.49
CA LEU A 242 -23.86 -9.42 26.29
C LEU A 242 -24.94 -10.50 26.09
N GLU A 243 -25.38 -11.14 27.18
CA GLU A 243 -26.42 -12.18 27.17
C GLU A 243 -27.74 -11.62 26.65
N LYS A 244 -28.15 -10.43 27.16
CA LYS A 244 -29.37 -9.76 26.68
C LYS A 244 -29.24 -9.32 25.23
N TYR A 245 -28.11 -8.75 24.84
CA TYR A 245 -27.85 -8.33 23.47
C TYR A 245 -28.04 -9.50 22.49
N ILE A 246 -27.47 -10.65 22.79
CA ILE A 246 -27.58 -11.85 21.94
C ILE A 246 -29.02 -12.41 21.99
N ALA A 247 -29.62 -12.53 23.16
CA ALA A 247 -30.96 -13.04 23.30
C ALA A 247 -32.01 -12.20 22.54
N ASP A 248 -31.84 -10.88 22.50
CA ASP A 248 -32.72 -10.00 21.73
C ASP A 248 -32.55 -10.23 20.22
N ILE A 249 -31.31 -10.36 19.72
CA ILE A 249 -31.04 -10.64 18.29
C ILE A 249 -31.64 -12.00 17.92
N ASP A 250 -31.39 -13.06 18.69
CA ASP A 250 -31.93 -14.40 18.47
C ASP A 250 -33.46 -14.36 18.43
N TYR A 251 -34.10 -13.62 19.35
CA TYR A 251 -35.53 -13.41 19.35
C TYR A 251 -36.06 -12.78 18.06
N PHE A 252 -35.38 -11.75 17.54
CA PHE A 252 -35.79 -11.08 16.30
C PHE A 252 -35.58 -11.95 15.07
N VAL A 253 -34.56 -12.82 15.05
CA VAL A 253 -34.37 -13.85 14.02
C VAL A 253 -35.49 -14.90 14.11
N GLU A 254 -35.82 -15.42 15.29
CA GLU A 254 -36.93 -16.38 15.49
C GLU A 254 -38.31 -15.81 15.07
N LYS A 255 -38.50 -14.49 15.18
CA LYS A 255 -39.74 -13.80 14.79
C LYS A 255 -39.75 -13.29 13.35
N ASP A 256 -38.73 -13.62 12.54
CA ASP A 256 -38.58 -13.20 11.14
C ASP A 256 -38.58 -11.66 10.93
N TYR A 257 -38.16 -10.91 11.97
CA TYR A 257 -37.81 -9.50 11.80
C TYR A 257 -36.40 -9.34 11.18
N LEU A 258 -35.52 -10.30 11.42
CA LEU A 258 -34.21 -10.46 10.80
C LEU A 258 -34.16 -11.85 10.15
N SER A 259 -33.56 -11.99 8.96
CA SER A 259 -33.38 -13.31 8.34
C SER A 259 -32.27 -14.11 9.05
N GLU A 260 -31.27 -13.42 9.55
CA GLU A 260 -30.17 -13.98 10.33
C GLU A 260 -29.53 -12.90 11.23
N ASP A 261 -28.69 -13.30 12.17
CA ASP A 261 -28.05 -12.39 13.14
C ASP A 261 -27.22 -11.28 12.48
N ARG A 262 -26.53 -11.58 11.38
CA ARG A 262 -25.73 -10.60 10.63
C ARG A 262 -26.56 -9.53 9.89
N GLU A 263 -27.87 -9.69 9.75
CA GLU A 263 -28.78 -8.66 9.22
C GLU A 263 -29.05 -7.53 10.24
N PHE A 264 -28.63 -7.67 11.50
CA PHE A 264 -28.77 -6.60 12.47
C PHE A 264 -27.94 -5.37 12.08
N TYR A 265 -28.62 -4.33 11.59
CA TYR A 265 -28.02 -3.04 11.17
C TYR A 265 -27.84 -2.09 12.36
N GLY A 266 -26.97 -2.45 13.29
CA GLY A 266 -26.57 -1.54 14.37
C GLY A 266 -25.40 -0.64 13.94
N ASN A 267 -25.43 0.65 14.30
CA ASN A 267 -24.33 1.59 14.02
C ASN A 267 -23.02 1.24 14.74
N ALA A 268 -23.10 0.55 15.88
CA ALA A 268 -21.97 -0.08 16.54
C ALA A 268 -22.32 -1.55 16.81
N ARG A 269 -21.55 -2.47 16.23
CA ARG A 269 -21.79 -3.91 16.29
C ARG A 269 -20.68 -4.60 17.08
N LEU A 270 -21.07 -5.43 18.04
CA LEU A 270 -20.12 -6.27 18.77
C LEU A 270 -19.67 -7.44 17.91
N ARG A 271 -18.39 -7.78 17.97
CA ARG A 271 -17.78 -8.88 17.24
C ARG A 271 -16.93 -9.74 18.18
N GLY A 272 -16.95 -11.05 17.95
CA GLY A 272 -16.16 -12.04 18.68
C GLY A 272 -15.67 -13.16 17.78
N LYS A 273 -15.00 -14.15 18.37
CA LYS A 273 -14.55 -15.34 17.64
C LYS A 273 -15.75 -16.24 17.32
N GLY A 274 -15.81 -16.70 16.09
CA GLY A 274 -16.88 -17.57 15.60
C GLY A 274 -17.65 -16.95 14.43
N SER A 275 -18.60 -17.72 13.90
CA SER A 275 -19.42 -17.30 12.75
C SER A 275 -20.77 -16.72 13.15
N GLN A 276 -21.24 -16.99 14.37
CA GLN A 276 -22.53 -16.54 14.90
C GLN A 276 -22.33 -15.60 16.10
N PHE A 277 -23.28 -14.69 16.32
CA PHE A 277 -23.22 -13.79 17.48
C PHE A 277 -23.26 -14.54 18.81
N SER A 278 -24.00 -15.65 18.89
CA SER A 278 -24.06 -16.52 20.07
C SER A 278 -22.68 -17.11 20.48
N ASP A 279 -21.72 -17.21 19.56
CA ASP A 279 -20.37 -17.66 19.89
C ASP A 279 -19.67 -16.71 20.85
N MET A 280 -20.03 -15.42 20.88
CA MET A 280 -19.50 -14.44 21.84
C MET A 280 -19.81 -14.76 23.31
N LEU A 281 -20.85 -15.54 23.60
CA LEU A 281 -21.12 -16.02 24.97
C LEU A 281 -19.96 -16.88 25.50
N LYS A 282 -19.28 -17.59 24.63
CA LYS A 282 -18.12 -18.44 24.97
C LYS A 282 -16.79 -17.69 24.82
N SER A 283 -16.60 -17.00 23.70
CA SER A 283 -15.33 -16.34 23.36
C SER A 283 -15.15 -14.98 24.05
N GLY A 284 -16.22 -14.28 24.35
CA GLY A 284 -16.21 -12.85 24.68
C GLY A 284 -16.26 -11.96 23.44
N ILE A 285 -16.27 -10.64 23.68
CA ILE A 285 -16.23 -9.61 22.64
C ILE A 285 -14.75 -9.35 22.32
N ASP A 286 -14.35 -9.48 21.06
CA ASP A 286 -12.98 -9.21 20.63
C ASP A 286 -12.81 -7.76 20.13
N TYR A 287 -13.80 -7.21 19.40
CA TYR A 287 -13.73 -5.85 18.88
C TYR A 287 -15.13 -5.26 18.64
N VAL A 288 -15.15 -3.97 18.33
CA VAL A 288 -16.37 -3.24 17.91
C VAL A 288 -16.22 -2.77 16.48
N GLU A 289 -17.26 -2.95 15.68
CA GLU A 289 -17.40 -2.45 14.31
C GLU A 289 -18.33 -1.21 14.33
N PHE A 290 -17.75 -0.02 14.06
CA PHE A 290 -18.50 1.23 13.92
C PHE A 290 -18.82 1.46 12.45
N ARG A 291 -20.10 1.68 12.12
CA ARG A 291 -20.65 1.55 10.77
C ARG A 291 -21.24 2.83 10.18
N SER A 292 -21.32 3.92 10.93
CA SER A 292 -21.99 5.16 10.53
C SER A 292 -21.14 6.14 9.73
N ILE A 293 -19.91 5.78 9.37
CA ILE A 293 -18.98 6.69 8.70
C ILE A 293 -19.34 6.81 7.21
N ASP A 294 -19.68 8.04 6.78
CA ASP A 294 -19.86 8.37 5.36
C ASP A 294 -18.51 8.37 4.64
N LEU A 295 -18.51 8.05 3.34
CA LEU A 295 -17.37 8.34 2.48
C LEU A 295 -17.20 9.85 2.34
N ASN A 296 -16.04 10.35 2.76
CA ASN A 296 -15.65 11.74 2.53
C ASN A 296 -15.15 11.90 1.08
N PRO A 297 -15.92 12.49 0.17
CA PRO A 297 -15.50 12.63 -1.23
C PRO A 297 -14.34 13.60 -1.42
N MET A 298 -14.03 14.42 -0.41
CA MET A 298 -12.90 15.37 -0.45
C MET A 298 -11.57 14.70 -0.11
N ASP A 299 -11.59 13.45 0.34
CA ASP A 299 -10.42 12.65 0.63
C ASP A 299 -10.31 11.47 -0.35
N ARG A 300 -9.10 11.22 -0.86
CA ARG A 300 -8.86 10.19 -1.88
C ARG A 300 -9.25 8.79 -1.44
N ILE A 301 -9.01 8.47 -0.18
CA ILE A 301 -9.34 7.16 0.40
C ILE A 301 -10.70 7.16 1.12
N GLY A 302 -11.45 8.28 1.05
CA GLY A 302 -12.78 8.43 1.63
C GLY A 302 -12.80 8.71 3.13
N LEU A 303 -11.65 8.86 3.78
CA LEU A 303 -11.51 9.11 5.20
C LEU A 303 -10.19 9.85 5.47
N SER A 304 -10.25 11.03 6.11
CA SER A 304 -9.04 11.77 6.45
C SER A 304 -8.40 11.28 7.75
N ALA A 305 -7.09 11.54 7.89
CA ALA A 305 -6.38 11.22 9.12
C ALA A 305 -6.99 11.93 10.34
N ASN A 306 -7.39 13.21 10.20
CA ASN A 306 -8.01 13.98 11.28
C ASN A 306 -9.37 13.39 11.70
N GLN A 307 -10.18 12.92 10.74
CA GLN A 307 -11.43 12.26 11.04
C GLN A 307 -11.17 10.98 11.87
N LEU A 308 -10.26 10.12 11.43
CA LEU A 308 -9.97 8.87 12.15
C LEU A 308 -9.34 9.12 13.53
N GLU A 309 -8.47 10.13 13.66
CA GLU A 309 -7.93 10.56 14.95
C GLU A 309 -9.05 11.00 15.91
N PHE A 310 -10.00 11.80 15.43
CA PHE A 310 -11.12 12.20 16.28
C PHE A 310 -12.04 11.05 16.64
N TYR A 311 -12.29 10.11 15.71
CA TYR A 311 -13.02 8.87 16.03
C TYR A 311 -12.33 8.09 17.14
N HIS A 312 -11.00 8.00 17.11
CA HIS A 312 -10.23 7.35 18.17
C HIS A 312 -10.40 8.06 19.51
N LEU A 313 -10.19 9.39 19.56
CA LEU A 313 -10.39 10.17 20.80
C LEU A 313 -11.81 10.06 21.33
N PHE A 314 -12.79 10.07 20.45
CA PHE A 314 -14.18 9.89 20.80
C PHE A 314 -14.43 8.51 21.41
N ILE A 315 -13.95 7.42 20.79
CA ILE A 315 -14.05 6.04 21.30
C ILE A 315 -13.42 5.95 22.70
N MET A 316 -12.22 6.52 22.89
CA MET A 316 -11.55 6.53 24.20
C MET A 316 -12.39 7.27 25.24
N CYS A 317 -12.96 8.41 24.90
CA CYS A 317 -13.80 9.18 25.79
C CYS A 317 -15.07 8.42 26.20
N MET A 318 -15.67 7.64 25.29
CA MET A 318 -16.87 6.84 25.60
C MET A 318 -16.60 5.79 26.69
N VAL A 319 -15.39 5.28 26.76
CA VAL A 319 -14.97 4.35 27.82
C VAL A 319 -14.48 5.09 29.07
N TRP A 320 -13.86 6.25 28.87
CA TRP A 320 -13.41 7.11 29.95
C TRP A 320 -14.53 7.64 30.86
N MET A 321 -15.71 7.93 30.28
CA MET A 321 -16.90 8.38 31.01
C MET A 321 -17.20 7.45 32.18
N ASN A 322 -17.64 8.02 33.32
CA ASN A 322 -17.91 7.27 34.55
C ASN A 322 -19.09 6.31 34.43
N LYS A 323 -20.11 6.70 33.68
CA LYS A 323 -21.38 5.96 33.59
C LYS A 323 -21.53 5.29 32.22
N LYS A 324 -22.14 4.13 32.21
CA LYS A 324 -22.68 3.47 31.03
C LYS A 324 -24.06 4.01 30.75
N ALA A 325 -24.36 4.33 29.49
CA ALA A 325 -25.68 4.78 29.06
C ALA A 325 -26.74 3.67 29.25
N SER A 326 -27.91 4.05 29.65
CA SER A 326 -29.08 3.17 29.75
C SER A 326 -29.69 2.96 28.36
N ASN A 327 -30.50 1.88 28.18
CA ASN A 327 -31.21 1.62 26.93
C ASN A 327 -32.09 2.81 26.49
N LYS A 328 -32.68 3.55 27.44
CA LYS A 328 -33.46 4.75 27.14
C LYS A 328 -32.58 5.87 26.56
N GLU A 329 -31.40 6.12 27.14
CA GLU A 329 -30.49 7.14 26.65
C GLU A 329 -29.91 6.75 25.28
N ILE A 330 -29.70 5.46 25.02
CA ILE A 330 -29.30 4.93 23.72
C ILE A 330 -30.39 5.19 22.67
N GLU A 331 -31.67 4.88 22.99
CA GLU A 331 -32.80 5.15 22.09
C GLU A 331 -32.94 6.65 21.79
N GLU A 332 -32.78 7.52 22.80
CA GLU A 332 -32.75 8.97 22.62
C GLU A 332 -31.61 9.40 21.71
N GLY A 333 -30.40 8.82 21.87
CA GLY A 333 -29.24 9.05 21.01
C GLY A 333 -29.48 8.63 19.56
N GLN A 334 -30.03 7.44 19.34
CA GLN A 334 -30.36 6.92 17.99
C GLN A 334 -31.42 7.80 17.28
N ASN A 335 -32.45 8.26 18.00
CA ASN A 335 -33.41 9.20 17.45
C ASN A 335 -32.72 10.54 17.06
N ARG A 336 -31.80 11.01 17.89
CA ARG A 336 -31.02 12.22 17.62
C ARG A 336 -30.11 12.06 16.41
N ASN A 337 -29.52 10.88 16.18
CA ASN A 337 -28.75 10.59 14.98
C ASN A 337 -29.57 10.86 13.71
N ILE A 338 -30.79 10.32 13.67
CA ILE A 338 -31.72 10.52 12.54
C ILE A 338 -32.09 11.99 12.39
N GLU A 339 -32.38 12.70 13.50
CA GLU A 339 -32.70 14.14 13.48
C GLU A 339 -31.55 14.97 12.90
N ILE A 340 -30.33 14.77 13.41
CA ILE A 340 -29.13 15.46 12.94
C ILE A 340 -28.85 15.14 11.46
N ALA A 341 -28.99 13.89 11.05
CA ALA A 341 -28.79 13.48 9.66
C ALA A 341 -29.74 14.22 8.69
N HIS A 342 -30.96 14.54 9.15
CA HIS A 342 -31.95 15.30 8.38
C HIS A 342 -31.82 16.83 8.47
N GLU A 343 -30.97 17.38 9.36
CA GLU A 343 -30.77 18.83 9.44
C GLU A 343 -30.15 19.41 8.16
N ASN A 344 -30.52 20.64 7.84
CA ASN A 344 -29.83 21.41 6.79
C ASN A 344 -28.37 21.65 7.21
N PRO A 345 -27.38 21.30 6.36
CA PRO A 345 -25.97 21.43 6.71
C PRO A 345 -25.50 22.87 6.94
N PHE A 346 -26.27 23.88 6.48
CA PHE A 346 -25.96 25.30 6.67
C PHE A 346 -26.60 25.89 7.94
N GLU A 347 -27.40 25.12 8.64
CA GLU A 347 -28.06 25.54 9.86
C GLU A 347 -27.39 24.96 11.10
N GLN A 348 -27.38 25.75 12.19
CA GLN A 348 -26.86 25.31 13.47
C GLN A 348 -27.84 24.37 14.14
N THR A 349 -27.30 23.23 14.66
CA THR A 349 -28.13 22.29 15.42
C THR A 349 -28.63 22.90 16.75
N LYS A 350 -29.79 22.50 17.19
CA LYS A 350 -30.28 22.83 18.54
C LYS A 350 -29.44 22.17 19.66
N TYR A 351 -28.63 21.17 19.35
CA TYR A 351 -27.73 20.48 20.28
C TYR A 351 -26.32 21.08 20.36
N TYR A 352 -26.14 22.27 19.86
CA TYR A 352 -24.88 23.00 19.78
C TYR A 352 -24.10 23.02 21.10
N GLU A 353 -24.76 23.43 22.24
CA GLU A 353 -24.10 23.50 23.55
C GLU A 353 -23.67 22.12 24.04
N GLU A 354 -24.46 21.08 23.78
CA GLU A 354 -24.12 19.69 24.15
C GLU A 354 -22.94 19.19 23.33
N GLY A 355 -22.87 19.53 22.05
CA GLY A 355 -21.74 19.20 21.18
C GLY A 355 -20.43 19.80 21.67
N LEU A 356 -20.43 21.07 22.05
CA LEU A 356 -19.27 21.73 22.66
C LEU A 356 -18.88 21.06 23.99
N ALA A 357 -19.85 20.73 24.84
CA ALA A 357 -19.59 20.06 26.12
C ALA A 357 -18.95 18.67 25.95
N ILE A 358 -19.34 17.93 24.88
CA ILE A 358 -18.69 16.64 24.56
C ILE A 358 -17.25 16.87 24.09
N LEU A 359 -16.98 17.90 23.26
CA LEU A 359 -15.61 18.25 22.87
C LEU A 359 -14.77 18.65 24.08
N ASP A 360 -15.29 19.47 24.99
CA ASP A 360 -14.63 19.85 26.23
C ASP A 360 -14.24 18.62 27.07
N LEU A 361 -15.15 17.64 27.19
CA LEU A 361 -14.89 16.39 27.91
C LEU A 361 -13.79 15.54 27.25
N ILE A 362 -13.74 15.51 25.92
CA ILE A 362 -12.67 14.80 25.20
C ILE A 362 -11.33 15.50 25.40
N GLU A 363 -11.32 16.83 25.32
CA GLU A 363 -10.12 17.64 25.53
C GLU A 363 -9.60 17.50 26.97
N GLU A 364 -10.46 17.58 27.99
CA GLU A 364 -10.14 17.32 29.40
C GLU A 364 -9.54 15.92 29.60
N MET A 365 -10.06 14.90 28.93
CA MET A 365 -9.49 13.56 28.96
C MET A 365 -8.07 13.57 28.39
N VAL A 366 -7.86 14.13 27.20
CA VAL A 366 -6.55 14.19 26.52
C VAL A 366 -5.53 14.94 27.38
N GLU A 367 -5.88 16.12 27.89
CA GLU A 367 -5.02 16.91 28.79
C GLU A 367 -4.65 16.14 30.05
N SER A 368 -5.61 15.40 30.60
CA SER A 368 -5.40 14.65 31.85
C SER A 368 -4.49 13.43 31.70
N LEU A 369 -4.22 12.99 30.46
CA LEU A 369 -3.42 11.82 30.14
C LEU A 369 -1.97 12.16 29.72
N ASP A 370 -1.63 13.46 29.64
CA ASP A 370 -0.29 13.96 29.31
C ASP A 370 0.35 13.28 28.10
N LEU A 371 -0.42 13.23 27.00
CA LEU A 371 0.01 12.55 25.77
C LEU A 371 1.05 13.38 25.01
N GLU A 372 2.03 12.72 24.40
CA GLU A 372 3.06 13.37 23.57
C GLU A 372 2.48 14.09 22.36
N LYS A 373 1.34 13.63 21.80
CA LYS A 373 0.70 14.19 20.62
C LYS A 373 -0.13 15.40 20.96
N ASN A 374 0.14 16.51 20.28
CA ASN A 374 -0.65 17.74 20.38
C ASN A 374 -1.90 17.66 19.50
N TYR A 375 -3.07 17.78 20.12
CA TYR A 375 -4.39 17.79 19.47
C TYR A 375 -5.06 19.17 19.45
N GLU A 376 -4.40 20.24 19.95
CA GLU A 376 -4.96 21.59 20.08
C GLU A 376 -5.58 22.07 18.76
N LYS A 377 -4.84 21.95 17.66
CA LYS A 377 -5.33 22.36 16.34
C LYS A 377 -6.57 21.56 15.89
N LEU A 378 -6.64 20.27 16.18
CA LEU A 378 -7.79 19.44 15.87
C LEU A 378 -9.04 19.95 16.62
N PHE A 379 -8.92 20.21 17.92
CA PHE A 379 -10.03 20.71 18.73
C PHE A 379 -10.47 22.12 18.32
N GLU A 380 -9.53 23.01 17.99
CA GLU A 380 -9.85 24.34 17.45
C GLU A 380 -10.69 24.24 16.17
N ASP A 381 -10.28 23.41 15.21
CA ASP A 381 -10.97 23.24 13.94
C ASP A 381 -12.39 22.65 14.15
N LEU A 382 -12.53 21.63 14.99
CA LEU A 382 -13.83 21.02 15.30
C LEU A 382 -14.78 21.97 16.05
N ARG A 383 -14.26 22.77 17.00
CA ARG A 383 -15.05 23.81 17.67
C ARG A 383 -15.55 24.86 16.68
N GLU A 384 -14.71 25.21 15.72
CA GLU A 384 -15.07 26.16 14.69
C GLU A 384 -16.14 25.58 13.73
N GLU A 385 -16.08 24.30 13.42
CA GLU A 385 -17.12 23.61 12.62
C GLU A 385 -18.47 23.57 13.37
N ILE A 386 -18.46 23.32 14.67
CA ILE A 386 -19.69 23.34 15.48
C ILE A 386 -20.29 24.74 15.52
N LYS A 387 -19.46 25.80 15.66
CA LYS A 387 -19.92 27.20 15.73
C LYS A 387 -20.39 27.72 14.39
N ASN A 388 -19.76 27.30 13.31
CA ASN A 388 -20.01 27.74 11.94
C ASN A 388 -20.42 26.58 11.06
N PRO A 389 -21.70 26.22 10.97
CA PRO A 389 -22.16 25.05 10.22
C PRO A 389 -21.77 25.07 8.74
N GLU A 390 -21.53 26.24 8.14
CA GLU A 390 -21.01 26.36 6.77
C GLU A 390 -19.61 25.74 6.57
N LYS A 391 -18.86 25.51 7.64
CA LYS A 391 -17.56 24.86 7.65
C LYS A 391 -17.67 23.34 7.81
N SER A 392 -18.83 22.81 8.16
CA SER A 392 -19.05 21.37 8.27
C SER A 392 -18.78 20.68 6.92
N LEU A 393 -18.33 19.43 6.98
CA LEU A 393 -18.00 18.65 5.78
C LEU A 393 -19.18 18.58 4.80
N SER A 394 -20.41 18.31 5.31
CA SER A 394 -21.62 18.27 4.49
C SER A 394 -21.94 19.59 3.80
N ALA A 395 -21.75 20.74 4.48
CA ALA A 395 -21.95 22.05 3.87
C ALA A 395 -20.93 22.36 2.78
N GLN A 396 -19.67 22.00 2.99
CA GLN A 396 -18.62 22.15 1.98
C GLN A 396 -18.90 21.30 0.75
N ILE A 397 -19.35 20.05 0.92
CA ILE A 397 -19.73 19.17 -0.18
C ILE A 397 -20.95 19.74 -0.92
N ALA A 398 -21.97 20.22 -0.20
CA ALA A 398 -23.14 20.84 -0.80
C ALA A 398 -22.79 22.04 -1.67
N LYS A 399 -21.90 22.94 -1.21
CA LYS A 399 -21.37 24.06 -2.01
C LYS A 399 -20.70 23.60 -3.30
N ARG A 400 -19.91 22.51 -3.24
CA ARG A 400 -19.26 21.94 -4.43
C ARG A 400 -20.28 21.34 -5.41
N ILE A 401 -21.34 20.74 -4.89
CA ILE A 401 -22.43 20.20 -5.69
C ILE A 401 -23.19 21.35 -6.39
N ASP A 402 -23.44 22.49 -5.70
CA ASP A 402 -24.05 23.67 -6.30
C ASP A 402 -23.20 24.26 -7.44
N GLU A 403 -21.87 24.28 -7.26
CA GLU A 403 -20.94 24.81 -8.25
C GLU A 403 -20.82 23.91 -9.50
N LYS A 404 -20.82 22.61 -9.34
CA LYS A 404 -20.42 21.66 -10.40
C LYS A 404 -21.51 20.68 -10.80
N GLY A 405 -22.54 20.49 -9.98
CA GLY A 405 -23.49 19.38 -10.06
C GLY A 405 -22.94 18.10 -9.46
N TYR A 406 -23.80 17.29 -8.83
CA TYR A 406 -23.44 16.09 -8.11
C TYR A 406 -22.62 15.08 -8.92
N LEU A 407 -23.13 14.75 -10.12
CA LEU A 407 -22.49 13.73 -10.97
C LEU A 407 -21.14 14.19 -11.52
N ASN A 408 -21.06 15.46 -11.94
CA ASN A 408 -19.81 15.99 -12.47
C ASN A 408 -18.73 16.14 -11.39
N HIS A 409 -19.12 16.59 -10.19
CA HIS A 409 -18.22 16.68 -9.06
C HIS A 409 -17.65 15.30 -8.69
N GLY A 410 -18.51 14.29 -8.54
CA GLY A 410 -18.09 12.91 -8.22
C GLY A 410 -17.20 12.29 -9.32
N ARG A 411 -17.51 12.57 -10.60
CA ARG A 411 -16.69 12.11 -11.72
C ARG A 411 -15.29 12.73 -11.73
N GLU A 412 -15.20 14.04 -11.56
CA GLU A 412 -13.90 14.73 -11.52
C GLU A 412 -13.01 14.15 -10.42
N LEU A 413 -13.52 14.05 -9.20
CA LEU A 413 -12.77 13.50 -8.07
C LEU A 413 -12.38 12.04 -8.30
N GLY A 414 -13.32 11.19 -8.72
CA GLY A 414 -13.04 9.76 -8.94
C GLY A 414 -12.00 9.51 -10.03
N LEU A 415 -12.01 10.30 -11.11
CA LEU A 415 -11.00 10.24 -12.16
C LEU A 415 -9.64 10.75 -11.69
N ASP A 416 -9.60 11.83 -10.91
CA ASP A 416 -8.37 12.38 -10.34
C ASP A 416 -7.74 11.37 -9.37
N TYR A 417 -8.52 10.72 -8.52
CA TYR A 417 -8.07 9.71 -7.58
C TYR A 417 -7.52 8.46 -8.31
N LYS A 418 -8.23 8.01 -9.37
CA LYS A 418 -7.69 6.94 -10.22
C LYS A 418 -6.38 7.35 -10.88
N LYS A 419 -6.32 8.56 -11.47
CA LYS A 419 -5.11 9.08 -12.09
C LYS A 419 -3.95 9.13 -11.10
N TYR A 420 -4.18 9.55 -9.87
CA TYR A 420 -3.17 9.55 -8.81
C TYR A 420 -2.59 8.15 -8.60
N SER A 421 -3.44 7.14 -8.41
CA SER A 421 -3.02 5.75 -8.18
C SER A 421 -2.29 5.12 -9.36
N VAL A 422 -2.62 5.49 -10.61
CA VAL A 422 -2.01 4.86 -11.81
C VAL A 422 -0.82 5.64 -12.36
N SER A 423 -0.61 6.90 -11.97
CA SER A 423 0.44 7.77 -12.54
C SER A 423 1.85 7.37 -12.15
N ALA A 424 2.03 6.72 -11.01
CA ALA A 424 3.32 6.25 -10.50
C ALA A 424 3.27 4.75 -10.18
N PRO A 425 3.21 3.87 -11.21
CA PRO A 425 2.98 2.43 -11.01
C PRO A 425 4.12 1.72 -10.27
N TYR A 426 5.28 2.36 -10.12
CA TYR A 426 6.43 1.89 -9.36
C TYR A 426 6.35 2.17 -7.86
N LEU A 427 5.46 3.05 -7.43
CA LEU A 427 5.18 3.34 -6.01
C LEU A 427 3.95 2.59 -5.54
N LEU A 428 3.92 2.28 -4.25
CA LEU A 428 2.75 1.81 -3.52
C LEU A 428 2.47 2.80 -2.40
N ASN A 429 1.38 3.56 -2.53
CA ASN A 429 1.00 4.56 -1.53
C ASN A 429 0.84 3.89 -0.15
N GLY A 430 1.30 4.59 0.90
CA GLY A 430 1.39 4.05 2.27
C GLY A 430 2.65 3.24 2.56
N PHE A 431 3.46 2.90 1.53
CA PHE A 431 4.71 2.14 1.64
C PHE A 431 5.90 2.82 0.95
N GLU A 432 5.82 4.13 0.70
CA GLU A 432 6.83 4.90 -0.02
C GLU A 432 8.17 4.99 0.72
N ASP A 433 8.20 4.70 2.00
CA ASP A 433 9.41 4.64 2.83
C ASP A 433 10.21 3.35 2.62
N MET A 434 9.60 2.32 2.01
CA MET A 434 10.26 1.05 1.68
C MET A 434 10.94 1.10 0.30
N GLU A 435 11.87 0.16 0.04
CA GLU A 435 12.51 0.03 -1.26
C GLU A 435 11.53 -0.34 -2.37
N LEU A 436 11.77 0.13 -3.60
CA LEU A 436 10.88 -0.11 -4.74
C LEU A 436 10.63 -1.59 -5.02
N SER A 437 11.65 -2.45 -4.88
CA SER A 437 11.48 -3.90 -5.06
C SER A 437 10.53 -4.51 -4.04
N THR A 438 10.59 -4.04 -2.79
CA THR A 438 9.68 -4.46 -1.71
C THR A 438 8.26 -3.96 -1.97
N GLN A 439 8.09 -2.69 -2.38
CA GLN A 439 6.78 -2.12 -2.73
C GLN A 439 6.11 -2.90 -3.86
N LEU A 440 6.85 -3.25 -4.91
CA LEU A 440 6.35 -4.06 -6.03
C LEU A 440 5.91 -5.46 -5.58
N LEU A 441 6.68 -6.09 -4.69
CA LEU A 441 6.31 -7.40 -4.16
C LEU A 441 5.04 -7.32 -3.30
N ILE A 442 4.92 -6.29 -2.42
CA ILE A 442 3.71 -6.06 -1.62
C ILE A 442 2.51 -5.83 -2.55
N TYR A 443 2.65 -4.97 -3.58
CA TYR A 443 1.59 -4.71 -4.54
C TYR A 443 1.06 -6.00 -5.18
N ASP A 444 1.95 -6.86 -5.70
CA ASP A 444 1.53 -8.11 -6.33
C ASP A 444 1.05 -9.16 -5.33
N ALA A 445 1.61 -9.21 -4.11
CA ALA A 445 1.10 -10.07 -3.06
C ALA A 445 -0.34 -9.69 -2.67
N LEU A 446 -0.61 -8.39 -2.48
CA LEU A 446 -1.96 -7.89 -2.21
C LEU A 446 -2.91 -8.20 -3.39
N ARG A 447 -2.49 -7.92 -4.62
CA ARG A 447 -3.27 -8.18 -5.83
C ARG A 447 -3.64 -9.66 -6.00
N LEU A 448 -2.74 -10.56 -5.63
CA LEU A 448 -2.92 -12.02 -5.74
C LEU A 448 -3.60 -12.65 -4.50
N GLY A 449 -4.02 -11.84 -3.54
CA GLY A 449 -4.71 -12.33 -2.34
C GLY A 449 -3.80 -13.05 -1.35
N ILE A 450 -2.51 -12.74 -1.34
CA ILE A 450 -1.55 -13.26 -0.36
C ILE A 450 -1.61 -12.41 0.91
N LYS A 451 -1.84 -13.03 2.07
CA LYS A 451 -1.79 -12.32 3.35
C LYS A 451 -0.39 -11.81 3.59
N THR A 452 -0.28 -10.51 3.77
CA THR A 452 0.98 -9.77 3.89
C THR A 452 1.06 -9.08 5.24
N GLU A 453 2.18 -9.23 5.91
CA GLU A 453 2.52 -8.55 7.15
C GLU A 453 3.91 -7.96 7.02
N VAL A 454 4.04 -6.68 7.37
CA VAL A 454 5.33 -6.00 7.43
C VAL A 454 5.89 -6.20 8.83
N LEU A 455 6.95 -6.99 8.95
CA LEU A 455 7.60 -7.26 10.22
C LEU A 455 8.57 -6.15 10.61
N ASP A 456 9.28 -5.60 9.62
CA ASP A 456 10.20 -4.49 9.81
C ASP A 456 10.27 -3.66 8.51
N ARG A 457 9.85 -2.38 8.59
CA ARG A 457 9.87 -1.46 7.44
C ARG A 457 11.28 -1.00 7.08
N TYR A 458 12.14 -0.81 8.09
CA TYR A 458 13.51 -0.35 7.88
C TYR A 458 14.37 -1.43 7.24
N ASP A 459 14.35 -2.65 7.79
CA ASP A 459 15.07 -3.81 7.26
C ASP A 459 14.32 -4.55 6.14
N GLN A 460 13.17 -4.04 5.68
CA GLN A 460 12.42 -4.55 4.52
C GLN A 460 11.92 -5.99 4.68
N PHE A 461 11.62 -6.42 5.93
CA PHE A 461 11.14 -7.78 6.21
C PHE A 461 9.63 -7.92 6.10
N LEU A 462 9.21 -8.91 5.34
CA LEU A 462 7.83 -9.30 5.15
C LEU A 462 7.59 -10.74 5.61
N ARG A 463 6.40 -11.00 6.17
CA ARG A 463 5.82 -12.33 6.33
C ARG A 463 4.64 -12.45 5.38
N LEU A 464 4.71 -13.39 4.46
CA LEU A 464 3.66 -13.68 3.49
C LEU A 464 3.02 -15.03 3.81
N SER A 465 1.68 -15.12 3.68
CA SER A 465 0.97 -16.38 3.94
C SER A 465 -0.07 -16.66 2.85
N TYR A 466 -0.01 -17.86 2.28
CA TYR A 466 -0.93 -18.29 1.22
C TYR A 466 -1.22 -19.80 1.34
N ASN A 467 -2.50 -20.18 1.39
CA ASN A 467 -2.94 -21.58 1.49
C ASN A 467 -2.19 -22.41 2.56
N GLY A 468 -2.01 -21.81 3.75
CA GLY A 468 -1.34 -22.46 4.88
C GLY A 468 0.20 -22.52 4.79
N GLN A 469 0.79 -22.02 3.70
CA GLN A 469 2.24 -21.85 3.56
C GLN A 469 2.63 -20.46 4.07
N VAL A 470 3.77 -20.37 4.76
CA VAL A 470 4.34 -19.09 5.26
C VAL A 470 5.72 -18.91 4.68
N GLU A 471 6.01 -17.73 4.18
CA GLU A 471 7.30 -17.33 3.64
C GLU A 471 7.76 -16.01 4.25
N TYR A 472 9.06 -15.91 4.55
CA TYR A 472 9.71 -14.68 4.99
C TYR A 472 10.58 -14.14 3.86
N ILE A 473 10.34 -12.90 3.47
CA ILE A 473 11.06 -12.26 2.36
C ILE A 473 11.68 -10.95 2.84
N ARG A 474 12.93 -10.72 2.46
CA ARG A 474 13.63 -9.45 2.65
C ARG A 474 13.89 -8.78 1.31
N ASN A 475 13.81 -7.44 1.25
CA ASN A 475 14.09 -6.63 0.05
C ASN A 475 13.31 -7.06 -1.21
N GLY A 476 12.16 -7.71 -1.04
CA GLY A 476 11.29 -8.12 -2.14
C GLY A 476 11.74 -9.36 -2.91
N ASN A 477 12.97 -9.88 -2.73
CA ASN A 477 13.47 -11.01 -3.50
C ASN A 477 14.43 -11.95 -2.77
N MET A 478 14.84 -11.63 -1.56
CA MET A 478 15.62 -12.55 -0.71
C MET A 478 14.65 -13.49 0.00
N THR A 479 14.64 -14.74 -0.38
CA THR A 479 13.66 -15.75 0.04
C THR A 479 14.30 -16.92 0.77
N SER A 480 13.47 -17.83 1.31
CA SER A 480 13.95 -19.09 1.91
C SER A 480 14.55 -20.06 0.90
N LYS A 481 14.47 -19.78 -0.41
CA LYS A 481 15.01 -20.67 -1.46
C LYS A 481 16.52 -20.55 -1.62
N ASP A 482 17.10 -19.43 -1.20
CA ASP A 482 18.54 -19.20 -1.22
C ASP A 482 19.16 -19.45 0.16
N THR A 483 20.40 -19.91 0.18
CA THR A 483 21.13 -20.15 1.42
C THR A 483 21.97 -18.93 1.81
N THR A 484 22.26 -18.79 3.11
CA THR A 484 23.20 -17.77 3.59
C THR A 484 24.59 -17.94 2.98
N ILE A 485 24.99 -19.19 2.67
CA ILE A 485 26.29 -19.46 2.05
C ILE A 485 26.33 -18.97 0.60
N SER A 486 25.27 -19.18 -0.18
CA SER A 486 25.16 -18.66 -1.56
C SER A 486 25.25 -17.12 -1.56
N HIS A 487 24.64 -16.45 -0.56
CA HIS A 487 24.75 -15.02 -0.36
C HIS A 487 26.20 -14.59 -0.14
N PHE A 488 26.91 -15.19 0.82
CA PHE A 488 28.30 -14.85 1.13
C PHE A 488 29.28 -15.19 -0.02
N ILE A 489 29.00 -16.23 -0.81
CA ILE A 489 29.75 -16.54 -2.03
C ILE A 489 29.64 -15.35 -3.00
N MET A 490 28.44 -14.85 -3.27
CA MET A 490 28.22 -13.73 -4.20
C MET A 490 28.79 -12.41 -3.69
N GLU A 491 28.77 -12.18 -2.38
CA GLU A 491 29.39 -10.99 -1.76
C GLU A 491 30.91 -10.96 -1.95
N ASN A 492 31.55 -12.14 -1.96
CA ASN A 492 33.00 -12.25 -2.14
C ASN A 492 33.38 -12.50 -3.59
N LYS A 493 33.68 -11.43 -4.35
CA LYS A 493 34.03 -11.46 -5.78
C LYS A 493 35.12 -12.48 -6.15
N THR A 494 36.07 -12.72 -5.25
CA THR A 494 37.15 -13.68 -5.50
C THR A 494 36.64 -15.13 -5.38
N VAL A 495 35.83 -15.42 -4.35
CA VAL A 495 35.25 -16.75 -4.14
C VAL A 495 34.29 -17.07 -5.29
N THR A 496 33.40 -16.14 -5.66
CA THR A 496 32.51 -16.29 -6.81
C THR A 496 33.29 -16.70 -8.07
N LYS A 497 34.37 -15.96 -8.42
CA LYS A 497 35.17 -16.24 -9.62
C LYS A 497 35.88 -17.59 -9.55
N LYS A 498 36.39 -18.00 -8.38
CA LYS A 498 37.05 -19.31 -8.22
C LYS A 498 36.03 -20.44 -8.48
N ILE A 499 34.87 -20.39 -7.88
CA ILE A 499 33.82 -21.40 -8.09
C ILE A 499 33.42 -21.45 -9.57
N LEU A 500 33.14 -20.30 -10.19
CA LEU A 500 32.75 -20.23 -11.59
C LEU A 500 33.84 -20.76 -12.53
N ALA A 501 35.11 -20.43 -12.27
CA ALA A 501 36.23 -20.92 -13.06
C ALA A 501 36.46 -22.44 -12.95
N GLU A 502 36.26 -23.02 -11.74
CA GLU A 502 36.30 -24.47 -11.50
C GLU A 502 35.25 -25.23 -12.32
N ASP A 503 34.08 -24.61 -12.52
CA ASP A 503 32.98 -25.16 -13.33
C ASP A 503 33.13 -24.82 -14.85
N GLY A 504 34.25 -24.20 -15.23
CA GLY A 504 34.59 -23.88 -16.63
C GLY A 504 33.83 -22.67 -17.20
N ILE A 505 33.28 -21.82 -16.34
CA ILE A 505 32.64 -20.55 -16.71
C ILE A 505 33.69 -19.49 -16.94
N SER A 506 33.56 -18.72 -18.04
CA SER A 506 34.48 -17.64 -18.39
C SER A 506 34.34 -16.48 -17.39
N VAL A 507 35.44 -16.16 -16.70
CA VAL A 507 35.59 -15.05 -15.77
C VAL A 507 36.88 -14.24 -16.07
N PRO A 508 36.97 -12.94 -15.69
CA PRO A 508 38.19 -12.16 -15.95
C PRO A 508 39.41 -12.75 -15.23
N GLY A 509 40.52 -12.87 -15.95
CA GLY A 509 41.84 -13.20 -15.36
C GLY A 509 42.35 -12.02 -14.52
N GLY A 510 43.22 -12.32 -13.53
CA GLY A 510 43.77 -11.22 -12.72
C GLY A 510 44.48 -11.66 -11.45
N GLY A 511 44.55 -10.77 -10.47
CA GLY A 511 45.17 -11.00 -9.16
C GLY A 511 44.54 -10.19 -8.06
N GLU A 512 44.67 -10.72 -6.83
CA GLU A 512 44.20 -10.09 -5.58
C GLU A 512 45.43 -9.62 -4.79
N TYR A 513 45.39 -8.40 -4.27
CA TYR A 513 46.48 -7.74 -3.56
C TYR A 513 46.00 -7.15 -2.23
N HIS A 514 46.80 -7.37 -1.17
CA HIS A 514 46.45 -6.95 0.19
C HIS A 514 47.33 -5.78 0.69
N SER A 515 48.21 -5.25 -0.16
CA SER A 515 48.95 -4.04 0.13
C SER A 515 49.30 -3.30 -1.17
N LEU A 516 49.40 -1.96 -1.07
CA LEU A 516 49.75 -1.08 -2.16
C LEU A 516 51.14 -1.44 -2.75
N ASP A 517 52.12 -1.67 -1.88
CA ASP A 517 53.49 -2.00 -2.31
C ASP A 517 53.55 -3.32 -3.09
N GLN A 518 52.81 -4.35 -2.64
CA GLN A 518 52.69 -5.62 -3.33
C GLN A 518 52.05 -5.45 -4.73
N ALA A 519 50.99 -4.65 -4.82
CA ALA A 519 50.34 -4.37 -6.09
C ALA A 519 51.24 -3.61 -7.06
N ILE A 520 51.93 -2.55 -6.60
CA ILE A 520 52.87 -1.76 -7.40
C ILE A 520 54.06 -2.63 -7.89
N ALA A 521 54.60 -3.52 -7.04
CA ALA A 521 55.66 -4.43 -7.40
C ALA A 521 55.31 -5.39 -8.58
N ASN A 522 53.99 -5.61 -8.81
CA ASN A 522 53.50 -6.42 -9.92
C ASN A 522 53.19 -5.63 -11.20
N TYR A 523 53.57 -4.32 -11.29
CA TYR A 523 53.31 -3.49 -12.46
C TYR A 523 53.78 -4.12 -13.79
N GLU A 524 54.97 -4.74 -13.82
CA GLU A 524 55.51 -5.36 -15.03
C GLU A 524 54.61 -6.44 -15.64
N LYS A 525 53.83 -7.13 -14.80
CA LYS A 525 52.83 -8.13 -15.25
C LYS A 525 51.69 -7.50 -16.05
N TYR A 526 51.31 -6.24 -15.74
CA TYR A 526 50.14 -5.57 -16.28
C TYR A 526 50.46 -4.43 -17.26
N GLN A 527 51.70 -4.00 -17.38
CA GLN A 527 52.14 -2.80 -18.14
C GLN A 527 51.74 -2.79 -19.63
N HIS A 528 51.47 -3.95 -20.23
CA HIS A 528 51.11 -4.07 -21.65
C HIS A 528 49.67 -4.59 -21.86
N GLN A 529 48.87 -4.59 -20.81
CA GLN A 529 47.51 -5.11 -20.85
C GLN A 529 46.48 -4.00 -20.60
N ALA A 530 45.32 -4.14 -21.18
CA ALA A 530 44.14 -3.42 -20.76
C ALA A 530 43.65 -4.05 -19.45
N ILE A 531 43.42 -3.24 -18.42
CA ILE A 531 43.11 -3.72 -17.06
C ILE A 531 42.06 -2.89 -16.38
N VAL A 532 41.43 -3.49 -15.37
CA VAL A 532 40.53 -2.85 -14.41
C VAL A 532 41.13 -3.01 -13.02
N ILE A 533 41.28 -1.92 -12.30
CA ILE A 533 41.72 -1.89 -10.90
C ILE A 533 40.47 -1.54 -10.06
N LYS A 534 40.14 -2.37 -9.09
CA LYS A 534 38.92 -2.17 -8.27
C LYS A 534 39.07 -2.69 -6.84
N PRO A 535 38.40 -2.07 -5.86
CA PRO A 535 38.26 -2.62 -4.54
C PRO A 535 37.50 -3.96 -4.59
N LYS A 536 37.76 -4.86 -3.64
CA LYS A 536 37.13 -6.19 -3.58
C LYS A 536 35.66 -6.13 -3.11
N SER A 537 35.39 -5.34 -2.08
CA SER A 537 34.11 -5.37 -1.35
C SER A 537 33.21 -4.17 -1.62
N THR A 538 33.61 -3.22 -2.48
CA THR A 538 32.77 -2.05 -2.79
C THR A 538 31.74 -2.33 -3.89
N ASN A 539 30.63 -1.59 -3.83
CA ASN A 539 29.55 -1.63 -4.80
C ASN A 539 29.43 -0.29 -5.55
N TYR A 540 28.55 -0.21 -6.53
CA TYR A 540 28.22 1.02 -7.28
C TYR A 540 29.36 1.67 -8.06
N GLY A 541 30.48 0.95 -8.32
CA GLY A 541 31.62 1.47 -9.08
C GLY A 541 32.56 2.38 -8.30
N ILE A 542 32.47 2.39 -6.97
CA ILE A 542 33.36 3.20 -6.11
C ILE A 542 34.77 2.64 -6.15
N GLY A 543 35.75 3.52 -6.43
CA GLY A 543 37.17 3.16 -6.43
C GLY A 543 37.64 2.35 -7.66
N ILE A 544 36.84 2.22 -8.71
CA ILE A 544 37.18 1.50 -9.95
C ILE A 544 37.88 2.42 -10.92
N SER A 545 39.01 1.94 -11.46
CA SER A 545 39.76 2.58 -12.56
C SER A 545 39.87 1.61 -13.74
N VAL A 546 39.54 2.07 -14.94
CA VAL A 546 39.56 1.28 -16.18
C VAL A 546 40.62 1.79 -17.13
N PHE A 547 41.52 0.91 -17.56
CA PHE A 547 42.53 1.19 -18.57
C PHE A 547 42.25 0.33 -19.81
N LYS A 548 41.64 0.92 -20.83
CA LYS A 548 41.36 0.27 -22.13
C LYS A 548 42.59 0.00 -22.96
N ASN A 549 43.70 0.66 -22.60
CA ASN A 549 45.03 0.48 -23.13
C ASN A 549 46.00 0.27 -21.96
N SER A 550 47.28 0.06 -22.25
CA SER A 550 48.32 -0.05 -21.22
C SER A 550 48.34 1.20 -20.32
N ALA A 551 48.40 1.00 -19.00
CA ALA A 551 48.54 2.07 -18.03
C ALA A 551 50.02 2.47 -17.89
N SER A 552 50.31 3.77 -17.74
CA SER A 552 51.61 4.21 -17.27
C SER A 552 51.82 3.80 -15.80
N LYS A 553 53.09 3.67 -15.35
CA LYS A 553 53.37 3.31 -13.95
C LYS A 553 52.73 4.30 -12.97
N ASN A 554 52.75 5.59 -13.30
CA ASN A 554 52.14 6.63 -12.44
C ASN A 554 50.64 6.47 -12.36
N SER A 555 49.93 6.36 -13.51
CA SER A 555 48.48 6.18 -13.54
C SER A 555 48.06 4.88 -12.88
N PHE A 556 48.81 3.80 -13.02
CA PHE A 556 48.59 2.53 -12.35
C PHE A 556 48.70 2.67 -10.83
N THR A 557 49.76 3.40 -10.33
CA THR A 557 49.96 3.65 -8.91
C THR A 557 48.79 4.51 -8.33
N GLU A 558 48.46 5.61 -9.03
CA GLU A 558 47.32 6.47 -8.60
C GLU A 558 46.01 5.69 -8.52
N ALA A 559 45.73 4.83 -9.49
CA ALA A 559 44.54 3.99 -9.49
C ALA A 559 44.50 2.99 -8.31
N LEU A 560 45.67 2.41 -7.98
CA LEU A 560 45.80 1.56 -6.79
C LEU A 560 45.59 2.34 -5.49
N GLU A 561 46.16 3.55 -5.37
CA GLU A 561 45.96 4.42 -4.21
C GLU A 561 44.49 4.78 -4.02
N ILE A 562 43.77 5.04 -5.11
CA ILE A 562 42.31 5.29 -5.08
C ILE A 562 41.58 4.03 -4.57
N ALA A 563 41.89 2.86 -5.13
CA ALA A 563 41.22 1.63 -4.75
C ALA A 563 41.49 1.19 -3.29
N PHE A 564 42.75 1.33 -2.84
CA PHE A 564 43.14 1.02 -1.45
C PHE A 564 42.66 2.03 -0.39
N LYS A 565 42.15 3.20 -0.79
CA LYS A 565 41.42 4.10 0.12
C LYS A 565 40.03 3.57 0.47
N GLU A 566 39.46 2.79 -0.43
CA GLU A 566 38.07 2.27 -0.29
C GLU A 566 38.06 0.86 0.30
N ASP A 567 39.13 0.05 0.17
CA ASP A 567 39.17 -1.33 0.64
C ASP A 567 40.63 -1.77 0.94
N ASP A 568 40.81 -2.60 1.95
CA ASP A 568 42.11 -3.20 2.30
C ASP A 568 42.58 -4.24 1.27
N THR A 569 41.72 -4.63 0.34
CA THR A 569 41.98 -5.64 -0.69
C THR A 569 41.58 -5.12 -2.07
N VAL A 570 42.51 -5.13 -3.02
CA VAL A 570 42.29 -4.63 -4.38
C VAL A 570 42.47 -5.76 -5.41
N LEU A 571 41.59 -5.77 -6.40
CA LEU A 571 41.64 -6.67 -7.55
C LEU A 571 42.20 -5.91 -8.76
N ILE A 572 43.15 -6.55 -9.47
CA ILE A 572 43.61 -6.12 -10.80
C ILE A 572 43.20 -7.20 -11.78
N GLU A 573 42.33 -6.86 -12.73
CA GLU A 573 41.76 -7.81 -13.68
C GLU A 573 41.95 -7.36 -15.11
N GLU A 574 41.89 -8.30 -16.06
CA GLU A 574 41.88 -7.97 -17.48
C GLU A 574 40.63 -7.18 -17.86
N PHE A 575 40.76 -6.19 -18.71
CA PHE A 575 39.63 -5.47 -19.28
C PHE A 575 39.02 -6.30 -20.40
N ILE A 576 37.74 -6.59 -20.29
CA ILE A 576 36.99 -7.38 -21.27
C ILE A 576 36.26 -6.44 -22.23
N VAL A 577 36.46 -6.66 -23.55
CA VAL A 577 35.81 -5.89 -24.60
C VAL A 577 34.45 -6.49 -24.92
N GLY A 578 33.41 -5.68 -24.91
CA GLY A 578 32.03 -6.09 -25.24
C GLY A 578 30.98 -5.17 -24.58
N THR A 579 29.74 -5.56 -24.70
CA THR A 579 28.62 -4.86 -24.10
C THR A 579 28.16 -5.58 -22.85
N GLU A 580 27.89 -4.85 -21.79
CA GLU A 580 27.43 -5.38 -20.50
C GLU A 580 25.93 -5.56 -20.50
N TYR A 581 25.47 -6.77 -20.14
CA TYR A 581 24.07 -7.12 -19.96
C TYR A 581 23.83 -7.66 -18.56
N ARG A 582 22.76 -7.20 -17.90
CA ARG A 582 22.28 -7.71 -16.63
C ARG A 582 21.19 -8.74 -16.86
N PHE A 583 21.47 -9.99 -16.49
CA PHE A 583 20.52 -11.09 -16.51
C PHE A 583 19.88 -11.23 -15.13
N PHE A 584 18.55 -11.27 -15.07
CA PHE A 584 17.80 -11.63 -13.86
C PHE A 584 17.43 -13.10 -13.98
N VAL A 585 18.05 -13.93 -13.15
CA VAL A 585 17.78 -15.36 -13.09
C VAL A 585 16.87 -15.66 -11.91
N LEU A 586 15.81 -16.41 -12.15
CA LEU A 586 14.86 -16.88 -11.17
C LEU A 586 14.66 -18.38 -11.34
N ASP A 587 15.02 -19.16 -10.30
CA ASP A 587 15.03 -20.63 -10.31
C ASP A 587 15.91 -21.17 -11.47
N ASP A 588 15.32 -21.77 -12.46
CA ASP A 588 16.03 -22.37 -13.61
C ASP A 588 15.80 -21.59 -14.92
N GLU A 589 15.32 -20.34 -14.85
CA GLU A 589 14.99 -19.51 -16.01
C GLU A 589 15.58 -18.10 -15.92
N VAL A 590 15.89 -17.50 -17.08
CA VAL A 590 16.22 -16.08 -17.19
C VAL A 590 14.91 -15.33 -17.46
N GLU A 591 14.50 -14.52 -16.50
CA GLU A 591 13.20 -13.84 -16.53
C GLU A 591 13.28 -12.45 -17.13
N ALA A 592 14.47 -11.84 -17.12
CA ALA A 592 14.69 -10.53 -17.72
C ALA A 592 16.17 -10.33 -18.09
N ILE A 593 16.42 -9.60 -19.16
CA ILE A 593 17.75 -9.14 -19.55
C ILE A 593 17.69 -7.64 -19.81
N LEU A 594 18.58 -6.89 -19.17
CA LEU A 594 18.76 -5.46 -19.43
C LEU A 594 20.06 -5.18 -20.14
N LEU A 595 19.99 -4.39 -21.20
CA LEU A 595 21.11 -3.60 -21.68
C LEU A 595 21.16 -2.31 -20.85
N ARG A 596 22.24 -2.11 -20.12
CA ARG A 596 22.48 -0.91 -19.32
C ARG A 596 23.38 0.05 -20.10
N ILE A 597 22.88 1.25 -20.34
CA ILE A 597 23.63 2.30 -21.05
C ILE A 597 24.09 3.37 -20.04
N PRO A 598 25.36 3.77 -20.05
CA PRO A 598 25.83 4.85 -19.19
C PRO A 598 25.02 6.14 -19.36
N ALA A 599 25.01 6.98 -18.34
CA ALA A 599 24.36 8.30 -18.40
C ALA A 599 24.80 9.06 -19.65
N ASN A 600 23.86 9.51 -20.45
CA ASN A 600 24.11 10.12 -21.77
C ASN A 600 23.01 11.11 -22.15
N VAL A 601 23.28 11.94 -23.12
CA VAL A 601 22.31 12.75 -23.86
C VAL A 601 22.49 12.57 -25.36
N VAL A 602 21.43 12.69 -26.12
CA VAL A 602 21.48 12.63 -27.58
C VAL A 602 21.21 14.03 -28.14
N GLY A 603 22.18 14.52 -28.94
CA GLY A 603 22.08 15.83 -29.57
C GLY A 603 20.87 15.97 -30.49
N ASP A 604 20.21 17.11 -30.43
CA ASP A 604 19.13 17.50 -31.34
C ASP A 604 19.57 18.55 -32.39
N GLY A 605 20.80 19.05 -32.25
CA GLY A 605 21.42 20.04 -33.14
C GLY A 605 21.14 21.51 -32.78
N HIS A 606 20.42 21.77 -31.67
CA HIS A 606 20.08 23.13 -31.27
C HIS A 606 20.06 23.39 -29.75
N SER A 607 19.84 22.36 -28.91
CA SER A 607 19.90 22.48 -27.47
C SER A 607 21.32 22.23 -26.93
N THR A 608 21.69 22.92 -25.87
CA THR A 608 22.92 22.64 -25.13
C THR A 608 22.85 21.31 -24.41
N ILE A 609 24.01 20.72 -24.07
CA ILE A 609 24.09 19.51 -23.26
C ILE A 609 23.35 19.69 -21.91
N GLY A 610 23.49 20.88 -21.29
CA GLY A 610 22.80 21.20 -20.05
C GLY A 610 21.28 21.17 -20.18
N GLU A 611 20.73 21.73 -21.27
CA GLU A 611 19.28 21.70 -21.57
C GLU A 611 18.79 20.27 -21.90
N LEU A 612 19.60 19.48 -22.61
CA LEU A 612 19.28 18.09 -22.92
C LEU A 612 19.23 17.22 -21.65
N ILE A 613 20.11 17.48 -20.66
CA ILE A 613 20.08 16.84 -19.35
C ILE A 613 18.78 17.18 -18.62
N ASP A 614 18.40 18.47 -18.56
CA ASP A 614 17.16 18.92 -17.91
C ASP A 614 15.94 18.24 -18.52
N LYS A 615 15.86 18.27 -19.85
CA LYS A 615 14.77 17.64 -20.61
C LYS A 615 14.70 16.12 -20.36
N LYS A 616 15.84 15.42 -20.31
CA LYS A 616 15.87 13.98 -20.04
C LYS A 616 15.46 13.67 -18.61
N ASN A 617 15.74 14.56 -17.66
CA ASN A 617 15.33 14.46 -16.27
C ASN A 617 13.82 14.71 -16.01
N GLU A 618 13.09 15.26 -17.00
CA GLU A 618 11.62 15.38 -16.94
C GLU A 618 10.92 14.01 -17.04
N ASN A 619 11.64 12.95 -17.43
CA ASN A 619 11.07 11.60 -17.48
C ASN A 619 10.54 11.21 -16.08
N PRO A 620 9.22 10.83 -15.94
CA PRO A 620 8.63 10.52 -14.65
C PRO A 620 9.28 9.33 -13.92
N LEU A 621 10.02 8.48 -14.62
CA LEU A 621 10.77 7.36 -14.04
C LEU A 621 12.11 7.78 -13.41
N ARG A 622 12.55 9.03 -13.60
CA ARG A 622 13.81 9.54 -13.04
C ARG A 622 13.57 10.33 -11.75
N GLY A 623 14.45 10.13 -10.76
CA GLY A 623 14.35 10.82 -9.48
C GLY A 623 15.59 10.64 -8.60
N GLU A 624 15.53 11.27 -7.43
CA GLU A 624 16.61 11.24 -6.45
C GLU A 624 16.46 10.09 -5.43
N LYS A 625 17.57 9.74 -4.80
CA LYS A 625 17.63 8.86 -3.61
C LYS A 625 16.93 7.51 -3.77
N HIS A 626 16.99 6.90 -4.95
CA HIS A 626 16.34 5.61 -5.25
C HIS A 626 14.82 5.57 -5.03
N ARG A 627 14.17 6.75 -5.05
CA ARG A 627 12.71 6.88 -4.92
C ARG A 627 11.97 6.61 -6.24
N LYS A 628 12.71 6.52 -7.33
CA LYS A 628 12.20 6.17 -8.66
C LYS A 628 13.11 5.13 -9.31
N PRO A 629 12.61 4.41 -10.33
CA PRO A 629 13.36 3.34 -10.98
C PRO A 629 14.73 3.75 -11.54
N MET A 630 14.90 5.03 -11.93
CA MET A 630 16.12 5.56 -12.51
C MET A 630 16.61 6.80 -11.77
N GLY A 631 17.94 6.95 -11.68
CA GLY A 631 18.58 8.16 -11.15
C GLY A 631 18.47 9.35 -12.10
N LEU A 632 18.60 10.56 -11.55
CA LEU A 632 18.77 11.78 -12.34
C LEU A 632 20.15 11.84 -12.95
N LEU A 633 20.23 12.37 -14.19
CA LEU A 633 21.48 12.82 -14.75
C LEU A 633 21.97 14.05 -13.96
N GLN A 634 23.23 14.03 -13.56
CA GLN A 634 23.82 15.11 -12.77
C GLN A 634 24.59 16.08 -13.65
N LYS A 635 24.83 17.32 -13.17
CA LYS A 635 25.71 18.31 -13.76
C LYS A 635 26.88 18.59 -12.81
N GLY A 636 27.50 17.50 -12.31
CA GLY A 636 28.56 17.55 -11.33
C GLY A 636 29.96 17.61 -11.93
N GLN A 637 30.96 17.50 -11.08
CA GLN A 637 32.36 17.53 -11.48
C GLN A 637 32.78 16.32 -12.35
N ILE A 638 32.18 15.14 -12.08
CA ILE A 638 32.47 13.91 -12.82
C ILE A 638 31.94 14.04 -14.25
N GLU A 639 30.71 14.50 -14.41
CA GLU A 639 30.09 14.72 -15.73
C GLU A 639 30.85 15.80 -16.51
N LYS A 640 31.34 16.85 -15.83
CA LYS A 640 32.16 17.89 -16.45
C LYS A 640 33.46 17.32 -17.01
N LEU A 641 34.20 16.51 -16.24
CA LEU A 641 35.42 15.87 -16.69
C LEU A 641 35.19 14.94 -17.88
N MET A 642 34.10 14.15 -17.83
CA MET A 642 33.72 13.26 -18.91
C MET A 642 33.38 14.00 -20.22
N LEU A 643 32.78 15.19 -20.10
CA LEU A 643 32.49 16.06 -21.24
C LEU A 643 33.83 16.66 -21.81
N GLU A 644 34.72 17.12 -20.95
CA GLU A 644 36.01 17.67 -21.34
C GLU A 644 36.88 16.67 -22.13
N GLU A 645 36.87 15.39 -21.73
CA GLU A 645 37.56 14.31 -22.45
C GLU A 645 37.00 14.10 -23.87
N GLN A 646 35.71 14.34 -24.06
CA GLN A 646 35.03 14.25 -25.36
C GLN A 646 35.08 15.56 -26.16
N GLY A 647 35.72 16.63 -25.61
CA GLY A 647 35.82 17.94 -26.24
C GLY A 647 34.56 18.81 -26.13
N TYR A 648 33.74 18.56 -25.14
CA TYR A 648 32.50 19.28 -24.84
C TYR A 648 32.47 19.93 -23.45
N ASP A 649 31.51 20.80 -23.25
CA ASP A 649 31.08 21.33 -21.96
C ASP A 649 29.55 21.35 -21.87
N PHE A 650 28.96 21.77 -20.75
CA PHE A 650 27.47 21.83 -20.59
C PHE A 650 26.79 22.84 -21.51
N ASN A 651 27.53 23.83 -22.08
CA ASN A 651 27.01 24.84 -22.98
C ASN A 651 27.16 24.43 -24.46
N SER A 652 27.89 23.37 -24.72
CA SER A 652 28.13 22.86 -26.06
C SER A 652 26.86 22.30 -26.69
N ILE A 653 26.62 22.55 -27.97
CA ILE A 653 25.47 22.04 -28.74
C ILE A 653 25.95 20.85 -29.59
N PRO A 654 25.59 19.61 -29.22
CA PRO A 654 25.99 18.44 -29.97
C PRO A 654 25.22 18.32 -31.28
N ALA A 655 25.85 17.78 -32.31
CA ALA A 655 25.21 17.51 -33.60
C ALA A 655 23.99 16.55 -33.39
N LYS A 656 22.99 16.68 -34.26
CA LYS A 656 21.81 15.82 -34.23
C LYS A 656 22.20 14.34 -34.31
N ASN A 657 21.58 13.54 -33.42
CA ASN A 657 21.85 12.11 -33.24
C ASN A 657 23.25 11.76 -32.69
N ASN A 658 24.05 12.74 -32.30
CA ASN A 658 25.29 12.44 -31.60
C ASN A 658 25.04 12.12 -30.14
N CYS A 659 25.46 10.93 -29.70
CA CYS A 659 25.34 10.50 -28.31
C CYS A 659 26.58 10.97 -27.51
N ILE A 660 26.32 11.76 -26.47
CA ILE A 660 27.37 12.28 -25.58
C ILE A 660 27.20 11.60 -24.21
N TYR A 661 28.25 10.89 -23.78
CA TYR A 661 28.25 10.21 -22.50
C TYR A 661 28.63 11.16 -21.36
N LEU A 662 27.96 11.02 -20.24
CA LEU A 662 28.19 11.81 -19.01
C LEU A 662 28.91 11.00 -17.93
N ARG A 663 28.92 9.68 -18.08
CA ARG A 663 29.62 8.74 -17.19
C ARG A 663 30.13 7.54 -17.95
N GLU A 664 31.17 6.87 -17.42
CA GLU A 664 31.68 5.62 -17.98
C GLU A 664 30.89 4.40 -17.50
N ASN A 665 30.45 4.42 -16.24
CA ASN A 665 29.71 3.31 -15.67
C ASN A 665 28.25 3.28 -16.15
N SER A 666 27.70 2.08 -16.32
CA SER A 666 26.34 1.84 -16.80
C SER A 666 25.30 1.80 -15.68
N ASN A 667 25.62 2.34 -14.48
CA ASN A 667 24.69 2.30 -13.35
C ASN A 667 23.47 3.18 -13.59
N ILE A 668 22.28 2.57 -13.47
CA ILE A 668 21.00 3.25 -13.63
C ILE A 668 20.76 4.28 -12.50
N SER A 669 21.26 3.99 -11.31
CA SER A 669 21.20 4.91 -10.16
C SER A 669 21.97 6.22 -10.35
N THR A 670 22.94 6.26 -11.27
CA THR A 670 23.74 7.44 -11.61
C THR A 670 23.30 8.11 -12.90
N GLY A 671 22.09 7.85 -13.38
CA GLY A 671 21.51 8.46 -14.57
C GLY A 671 21.55 7.61 -15.84
N GLY A 672 22.07 6.37 -15.76
CA GLY A 672 22.03 5.42 -16.88
C GLY A 672 20.62 5.10 -17.36
N ASP A 673 20.54 4.51 -18.55
CA ASP A 673 19.29 4.02 -19.15
C ASP A 673 19.21 2.50 -19.06
N SER A 674 17.99 1.97 -18.92
CA SER A 674 17.69 0.53 -18.97
C SER A 674 16.87 0.21 -20.22
N ILE A 675 17.36 -0.72 -21.03
CA ILE A 675 16.65 -1.21 -22.21
C ILE A 675 16.34 -2.68 -22.00
N ASP A 676 15.07 -3.06 -22.16
CA ASP A 676 14.68 -4.48 -22.12
C ASP A 676 15.24 -5.20 -23.35
N PHE A 677 16.10 -6.16 -23.10
CA PHE A 677 16.81 -6.94 -24.11
C PHE A 677 16.44 -8.44 -24.08
N THR A 678 15.42 -8.79 -23.32
CA THR A 678 15.04 -10.18 -23.02
C THR A 678 14.77 -10.99 -24.29
N ASP A 679 13.94 -10.46 -25.19
CA ASP A 679 13.53 -11.15 -26.41
C ASP A 679 14.60 -11.09 -27.53
N GLN A 680 15.62 -10.27 -27.39
CA GLN A 680 16.63 -10.00 -28.45
C GLN A 680 17.88 -10.85 -28.27
N MET A 681 18.15 -11.27 -27.04
CA MET A 681 19.34 -12.06 -26.69
C MET A 681 19.26 -13.48 -27.24
N HIS A 682 20.34 -13.97 -27.85
CA HIS A 682 20.41 -15.35 -28.32
C HIS A 682 20.21 -16.33 -27.15
N GLU A 683 19.38 -17.34 -27.32
CA GLU A 683 18.94 -18.31 -26.29
C GLU A 683 20.09 -19.03 -25.57
N SER A 684 21.25 -19.21 -26.26
CA SER A 684 22.42 -19.83 -25.63
C SER A 684 22.90 -19.06 -24.39
N TYR A 685 22.79 -17.73 -24.36
CA TYR A 685 23.21 -16.92 -23.19
C TYR A 685 22.25 -17.07 -22.03
N HIS A 686 20.94 -17.31 -22.27
CA HIS A 686 19.99 -17.67 -21.21
C HIS A 686 20.46 -18.94 -20.50
N ARG A 687 20.83 -19.98 -21.24
CA ARG A 687 21.37 -21.22 -20.67
C ARG A 687 22.66 -20.98 -19.87
N ARG A 688 23.57 -20.11 -20.34
CA ARG A 688 24.80 -19.77 -19.62
C ARG A 688 24.53 -19.06 -18.31
N ALA A 689 23.58 -18.11 -18.27
CA ALA A 689 23.22 -17.44 -17.03
C ALA A 689 22.60 -18.42 -16.00
N VAL A 690 21.78 -19.35 -16.45
CA VAL A 690 21.24 -20.42 -15.58
C VAL A 690 22.36 -21.37 -15.09
N GLU A 691 23.34 -21.73 -15.92
CA GLU A 691 24.51 -22.51 -15.51
C GLU A 691 25.32 -21.79 -14.43
N ILE A 692 25.51 -20.48 -14.55
CA ILE A 692 26.20 -19.65 -13.55
C ILE A 692 25.43 -19.64 -12.22
N ALA A 693 24.10 -19.45 -12.25
CA ALA A 693 23.28 -19.47 -11.05
C ALA A 693 23.35 -20.84 -10.35
N LYS A 694 23.32 -21.95 -11.11
CA LYS A 694 23.47 -23.31 -10.58
C LYS A 694 24.84 -23.56 -9.94
N SER A 695 25.93 -23.08 -10.54
CA SER A 695 27.28 -23.18 -9.97
C SER A 695 27.40 -22.50 -8.62
N LEU A 696 26.63 -21.43 -8.39
CA LEU A 696 26.61 -20.67 -7.13
C LEU A 696 25.53 -21.17 -6.14
N ASP A 697 24.75 -22.18 -6.52
CA ASP A 697 23.61 -22.71 -5.76
C ASP A 697 22.64 -21.59 -5.33
N VAL A 698 22.20 -20.77 -6.30
CA VAL A 698 21.34 -19.63 -6.07
C VAL A 698 20.10 -19.66 -6.97
N LYS A 699 18.95 -19.27 -6.40
CA LYS A 699 17.66 -19.23 -7.10
C LYS A 699 17.28 -17.84 -7.59
N VAL A 700 17.70 -16.80 -6.89
CA VAL A 700 17.43 -15.41 -7.26
C VAL A 700 18.73 -14.63 -7.35
N THR A 701 19.13 -14.27 -8.57
CA THR A 701 20.39 -13.53 -8.77
C THR A 701 20.35 -12.63 -9.99
N GLY A 702 21.14 -11.54 -9.92
CA GLY A 702 21.44 -10.69 -11.05
C GLY A 702 22.86 -10.96 -11.54
N ILE A 703 23.01 -11.45 -12.77
CA ILE A 703 24.30 -11.82 -13.36
C ILE A 703 24.71 -10.79 -14.39
N ASP A 704 25.91 -10.25 -14.28
CA ASP A 704 26.51 -9.32 -15.24
C ASP A 704 27.43 -10.05 -16.19
N LEU A 705 27.04 -10.10 -17.48
CA LEU A 705 27.83 -10.67 -18.56
C LEU A 705 28.29 -9.58 -19.52
N ILE A 706 29.58 -9.58 -19.86
CA ILE A 706 30.06 -8.85 -21.03
C ILE A 706 30.00 -9.78 -22.23
N ILE A 707 29.26 -9.38 -23.28
CA ILE A 707 29.01 -10.12 -24.51
C ILE A 707 29.40 -9.24 -25.69
N PRO A 708 30.44 -9.63 -26.47
CA PRO A 708 30.88 -8.87 -27.66
C PRO A 708 29.86 -8.88 -28.79
N ASP A 709 29.13 -9.99 -28.97
CA ASP A 709 28.16 -10.18 -30.05
C ASP A 709 27.02 -11.05 -29.55
N TYR A 710 25.89 -10.42 -29.24
CA TYR A 710 24.72 -11.07 -28.65
C TYR A 710 23.92 -11.97 -29.62
N GLU A 711 24.13 -11.81 -30.94
CA GLU A 711 23.47 -12.64 -31.97
C GLU A 711 24.21 -13.97 -32.19
N LYS A 712 25.49 -14.05 -31.77
CA LYS A 712 26.33 -15.22 -31.98
C LYS A 712 26.11 -16.25 -30.88
N GLU A 713 25.95 -17.52 -31.28
CA GLU A 713 25.76 -18.63 -30.34
C GLU A 713 26.96 -18.80 -29.40
N SER A 714 26.68 -18.91 -28.09
CA SER A 714 27.64 -19.34 -27.07
C SER A 714 27.79 -20.85 -27.07
N THR A 715 29.04 -21.34 -27.27
CA THR A 715 29.36 -22.79 -27.21
C THR A 715 30.44 -23.04 -26.14
N LYS A 716 30.69 -24.32 -25.79
CA LYS A 716 31.74 -24.67 -24.81
C LYS A 716 33.14 -24.22 -25.27
N ASN A 717 33.41 -24.32 -26.59
CA ASN A 717 34.73 -23.97 -27.16
C ASN A 717 34.89 -22.47 -27.46
N GLN A 718 33.78 -21.77 -27.61
CA GLN A 718 33.70 -20.32 -27.85
C GLN A 718 32.59 -19.76 -26.98
N PRO A 719 32.90 -19.46 -25.70
CA PRO A 719 31.86 -19.01 -24.76
C PRO A 719 31.12 -17.73 -25.23
N GLY A 720 31.85 -16.82 -25.88
CA GLY A 720 31.30 -15.57 -26.39
C GLY A 720 30.83 -14.60 -25.29
N TYR A 721 31.15 -14.88 -24.04
CA TYR A 721 30.82 -14.04 -22.89
C TYR A 721 31.90 -14.14 -21.81
N THR A 722 31.91 -13.18 -20.90
CA THR A 722 32.69 -13.25 -19.65
C THR A 722 31.74 -12.80 -18.49
N CYS A 723 31.64 -13.62 -17.43
CA CYS A 723 30.89 -13.26 -16.24
C CYS A 723 31.73 -12.33 -15.35
N ILE A 724 31.25 -11.12 -15.17
CA ILE A 724 31.91 -10.08 -14.36
C ILE A 724 31.56 -10.24 -12.90
N GLU A 725 30.28 -10.42 -12.62
CA GLU A 725 29.72 -10.42 -11.29
C GLU A 725 28.41 -11.21 -11.24
N ALA A 726 28.13 -11.83 -10.09
CA ALA A 726 26.81 -12.32 -9.71
C ALA A 726 26.40 -11.60 -8.42
N ASN A 727 25.19 -11.07 -8.41
CA ASN A 727 24.69 -10.21 -7.34
C ASN A 727 23.54 -10.86 -6.63
N PHE A 728 23.56 -10.95 -5.30
CA PHE A 728 22.39 -11.18 -4.49
C PHE A 728 21.52 -9.93 -4.45
N ASN A 729 20.25 -10.09 -4.08
CA ASN A 729 19.29 -8.97 -3.98
C ASN A 729 19.30 -8.04 -5.21
N PRO A 730 19.08 -8.55 -6.44
CA PRO A 730 19.07 -7.73 -7.65
C PRO A 730 17.86 -6.80 -7.65
N ALA A 731 18.05 -5.51 -7.95
CA ALA A 731 16.95 -4.55 -8.03
C ALA A 731 15.98 -4.94 -9.16
N MET A 732 14.69 -5.12 -8.80
CA MET A 732 13.64 -5.54 -9.74
C MET A 732 13.03 -4.36 -10.50
N SER A 733 12.96 -3.20 -9.88
CA SER A 733 12.28 -2.02 -10.44
C SER A 733 12.86 -1.57 -11.79
N MET A 734 14.18 -1.71 -11.98
CA MET A 734 14.83 -1.34 -13.25
C MET A 734 14.55 -2.31 -14.40
N HIS A 735 14.15 -3.56 -14.11
CA HIS A 735 13.71 -4.54 -15.10
C HIS A 735 12.20 -4.38 -15.44
N THR A 736 11.42 -3.92 -14.45
CA THR A 736 9.97 -3.70 -14.65
C THR A 736 9.69 -2.37 -15.34
N PHE A 737 10.42 -1.30 -14.98
CA PHE A 737 10.23 0.05 -15.51
C PHE A 737 11.48 0.47 -16.29
N VAL A 738 11.50 0.10 -17.57
CA VAL A 738 12.61 0.34 -18.48
C VAL A 738 12.48 1.68 -19.22
N THR A 739 13.60 2.19 -19.73
CA THR A 739 13.61 3.37 -20.61
C THR A 739 13.02 3.02 -21.99
N GLU A 740 13.31 1.80 -22.46
CA GLU A 740 12.88 1.30 -23.77
C GLU A 740 12.57 -0.20 -23.68
N GLY A 741 11.50 -0.64 -24.33
CA GLY A 741 11.03 -2.03 -24.33
C GLY A 741 9.75 -2.22 -23.50
N LYS A 742 9.40 -3.46 -23.20
CA LYS A 742 8.14 -3.81 -22.50
C LYS A 742 8.29 -3.75 -20.98
N GLY A 743 9.49 -4.03 -20.47
CA GLY A 743 9.73 -4.35 -19.07
C GLY A 743 9.16 -5.72 -18.65
N GLN A 744 9.71 -6.27 -17.59
CA GLN A 744 9.38 -7.62 -17.12
C GLN A 744 8.82 -7.59 -15.69
N ALA A 745 7.64 -8.17 -15.49
CA ALA A 745 7.02 -8.30 -14.17
C ALA A 745 7.66 -9.48 -13.41
N LEU A 746 8.59 -9.20 -12.52
CA LEU A 746 9.36 -10.21 -11.79
C LEU A 746 8.69 -10.69 -10.50
N THR A 747 7.98 -9.81 -9.80
CA THR A 747 7.41 -10.10 -8.48
C THR A 747 6.34 -11.18 -8.48
N PRO A 748 5.43 -11.30 -9.48
CA PRO A 748 4.50 -12.42 -9.56
C PRO A 748 5.21 -13.77 -9.72
N LYS A 749 6.34 -13.79 -10.42
CA LYS A 749 7.13 -14.99 -10.64
C LYS A 749 7.86 -15.43 -9.36
N ILE A 750 8.41 -14.48 -8.59
CA ILE A 750 8.97 -14.75 -7.25
C ILE A 750 7.90 -15.34 -6.33
N LEU A 751 6.71 -14.74 -6.29
CA LEU A 751 5.60 -15.25 -5.49
C LEU A 751 5.17 -16.67 -5.92
N SER A 752 5.17 -16.95 -7.22
CA SER A 752 4.87 -18.28 -7.75
C SER A 752 5.95 -19.33 -7.43
N MET A 753 7.23 -18.91 -7.36
CA MET A 753 8.35 -19.77 -6.96
C MET A 753 8.23 -20.17 -5.48
N VAL A 754 7.85 -19.24 -4.60
CA VAL A 754 7.79 -19.51 -3.15
C VAL A 754 6.48 -20.17 -2.72
N PHE A 755 5.35 -19.91 -3.40
CA PHE A 755 4.04 -20.48 -3.08
C PHE A 755 3.57 -21.48 -4.10
N LYS A 756 3.56 -22.77 -3.71
CA LYS A 756 3.05 -23.84 -4.58
C LYS A 756 1.55 -23.64 -4.87
N GLY A 757 1.19 -23.73 -6.14
CA GLY A 757 -0.20 -23.61 -6.60
C GLY A 757 -0.71 -22.18 -6.79
N LEU A 758 0.12 -21.18 -6.54
CA LEU A 758 -0.16 -19.82 -6.98
C LEU A 758 -0.09 -19.77 -8.51
N LYS A 759 -1.21 -19.50 -9.17
CA LYS A 759 -1.22 -19.31 -10.62
C LYS A 759 -0.63 -17.92 -10.94
N SER A 760 0.44 -17.89 -11.70
CA SER A 760 0.89 -16.65 -12.36
C SER A 760 -0.24 -16.17 -13.28
N VAL A 761 -0.80 -15.02 -13.00
CA VAL A 761 -1.84 -14.37 -13.84
C VAL A 761 -1.18 -13.59 -14.93
#